data_4d8f8d332dcde5fe0ec62e0247906d55
#
_entry.id   4d8f8d332dcde5fe0ec62e0247906d55
#
_cell.length_a   1.000
_cell.length_b   1.000
_cell.length_c   1.000
_cell.angle_alpha   90.00
_cell.angle_beta   90.00
_cell.angle_gamma   90.00
#
_symmetry.space_group_name_H-M   'P 1'
#
loop_
_entity.id
_entity.type
_entity.pdbx_description
1 polymer ?
#
loop_
_entity_poly.entity_id
_entity_poly.type
_entity_poly.pdbx_seq_one_letter_code
_entity_poly.pdbx_strand_id
1 'polypeptide(L)'
;MTGFDAHSKVPELLRIGPRIAVLPVIHGSGQFALTVRRWMLEEAFDCVAVPLPESFREQVEQAVVELPRPSIVIQRPNELWDGLGLEQAGETEEDSSPWSVSGWEENEEEADEDLEPVTVSYVPIDPCQSVIMAIRAAMGEHIPRAYIDLETDSFRPYATVMPDPFAVRHVSPEKFAAAVLPSITRPPDSQTRSRMVHMAWRLFELQQRYDRILFVTSLLHWPWVREAYNHFTRGGLDGQPTASDARQVDSQDSSDSSGVPDSSGDPLAMELPEHDEVDEPERYAVKDRTLMFLFGELPFITGLYERARSELEEDEDIQIDGVKELLIAAKDTYRQELGNRARRVTPLLLSKCLQYIRNLSLIHRRMTPDLITIVTAAKQILGDQYALHVAELANRYPYASIDPSLADDLREVTLGIDQARLPDGEIVSLVSRLPGPPITWCTLQLQRRPSADEREHWKYKWNPYRQCSYPPEDERIENFRTRVFDRAKAIIGNDLARTEKFTTSVKDGIDIRDTLRHWYEKQIYVKVVPPSRGTLDACVMLFDSPADPRDYPWRTTWFAEHQQESTLALYATNFQEELVGPGIGMSIYGGAMFLFPPVAIPDVWSDPRLDYTETLEERLIAAACFHSRGREIALVSSLPPGGGWRRLARRHKKQLIHVPLGSFSDEQVQQLRMVHVLNGSEVRSYAEEFIRKS
;
A
#
# COMPACT_ATOMS: atom_id res chain seq x y z
N MET A 1 -6.56 46.70 21.20
CA MET A 1 -6.21 45.97 19.97
C MET A 1 -5.77 44.58 20.39
N THR A 2 -6.71 43.70 20.46
CA THR A 2 -6.53 42.29 20.81
C THR A 2 -6.69 41.49 19.50
N GLY A 3 -5.69 40.81 19.09
CA GLY A 3 -5.60 40.05 17.83
C GLY A 3 -4.23 39.42 17.71
N PHE A 4 -3.89 38.92 16.54
CA PHE A 4 -2.56 38.34 16.32
C PHE A 4 -1.50 39.43 16.26
N ASP A 5 -0.62 39.50 17.27
CA ASP A 5 0.48 40.43 17.36
C ASP A 5 1.59 40.15 16.33
N ALA A 6 2.55 41.10 16.19
CA ALA A 6 3.73 40.91 15.34
C ALA A 6 4.62 39.69 15.73
N HIS A 7 4.43 39.15 16.93
CA HIS A 7 5.14 37.98 17.44
C HIS A 7 4.38 36.66 17.26
N SER A 8 3.12 36.69 16.74
CA SER A 8 2.38 35.47 16.45
C SER A 8 3.06 34.65 15.35
N LYS A 9 3.14 33.35 15.54
CA LYS A 9 3.69 32.41 14.56
C LYS A 9 2.79 32.21 13.33
N VAL A 10 1.53 32.72 13.35
CA VAL A 10 0.61 32.63 12.21
C VAL A 10 1.04 33.60 11.11
N PRO A 11 1.37 33.09 9.90
CA PRO A 11 1.78 33.93 8.78
C PRO A 11 0.66 34.86 8.29
N GLU A 12 1.02 36.04 7.78
CA GLU A 12 0.07 37.05 7.30
C GLU A 12 -0.82 36.52 6.15
N LEU A 13 -0.26 35.73 5.25
CA LEU A 13 -1.00 35.06 4.17
C LEU A 13 -2.18 34.21 4.68
N LEU A 14 -1.99 33.58 5.84
CA LEU A 14 -2.96 32.68 6.48
C LEU A 14 -3.81 33.43 7.53
N ARG A 15 -4.07 34.73 7.34
CA ARG A 15 -4.96 35.51 8.18
C ARG A 15 -6.09 36.10 7.37
N ILE A 16 -7.26 36.15 7.99
CA ILE A 16 -8.43 36.90 7.51
C ILE A 16 -8.70 38.00 8.54
N GLY A 17 -8.34 39.25 8.22
CA GLY A 17 -8.37 40.30 9.21
C GLY A 17 -7.39 40.10 10.37
N PRO A 18 -7.53 40.88 11.47
CA PRO A 18 -6.57 40.82 12.59
C PRO A 18 -6.82 39.69 13.60
N ARG A 19 -7.99 39.03 13.57
CA ARG A 19 -8.45 38.12 14.62
C ARG A 19 -8.66 36.67 14.15
N ILE A 20 -8.56 36.40 12.84
CA ILE A 20 -8.87 35.11 12.27
C ILE A 20 -7.62 34.54 11.61
N ALA A 21 -7.12 33.42 12.14
CA ALA A 21 -6.11 32.56 11.52
C ALA A 21 -6.83 31.51 10.67
N VAL A 22 -6.39 31.30 9.44
CA VAL A 22 -6.96 30.30 8.54
C VAL A 22 -5.95 29.22 8.27
N LEU A 23 -6.34 27.99 8.49
CA LEU A 23 -5.56 26.83 8.06
C LEU A 23 -6.27 26.15 6.89
N PRO A 24 -5.86 26.44 5.64
CA PRO A 24 -6.39 25.76 4.48
C PRO A 24 -5.85 24.32 4.43
N VAL A 25 -6.75 23.34 4.45
CA VAL A 25 -6.41 21.91 4.54
C VAL A 25 -6.87 21.15 3.31
N ILE A 26 -6.24 20.01 3.07
CA ILE A 26 -6.76 18.95 2.22
C ILE A 26 -7.37 17.92 3.16
N HIS A 27 -8.66 17.68 3.00
CA HIS A 27 -9.41 16.76 3.85
C HIS A 27 -8.91 15.31 3.70
N GLY A 28 -9.02 14.50 4.75
CA GLY A 28 -8.60 13.10 4.76
C GLY A 28 -7.09 12.89 4.84
N SER A 29 -6.29 13.94 5.11
CA SER A 29 -4.83 13.81 5.23
C SER A 29 -4.36 13.87 6.68
N GLY A 30 -3.69 12.82 7.13
CA GLY A 30 -3.08 12.75 8.46
C GLY A 30 -2.02 13.83 8.69
N GLN A 31 -1.30 14.27 7.65
CA GLN A 31 -0.31 15.35 7.75
C GLN A 31 -0.96 16.70 8.07
N PHE A 32 -2.13 17.00 7.46
CA PHE A 32 -2.87 18.20 7.79
C PHE A 32 -3.53 18.10 9.17
N ALA A 33 -4.00 16.92 9.59
CA ALA A 33 -4.51 16.70 10.94
C ALA A 33 -3.44 16.99 12.01
N LEU A 34 -2.21 16.52 11.80
CA LEU A 34 -1.06 16.86 12.68
C LEU A 34 -0.74 18.36 12.65
N THR A 35 -0.86 19.01 11.49
CA THR A 35 -0.62 20.46 11.38
C THR A 35 -1.64 21.26 12.16
N VAL A 36 -2.93 20.89 12.09
CA VAL A 36 -4.00 21.49 12.90
C VAL A 36 -3.66 21.39 14.39
N ARG A 37 -3.33 20.20 14.86
CA ARG A 37 -2.98 19.95 16.26
C ARG A 37 -1.78 20.78 16.68
N ARG A 38 -0.72 20.82 15.89
CA ARG A 38 0.46 21.65 16.16
C ARG A 38 0.10 23.12 16.31
N TRP A 39 -0.71 23.68 15.41
CA TRP A 39 -1.13 25.06 15.51
C TRP A 39 -1.91 25.34 16.79
N MET A 40 -2.80 24.43 17.20
CA MET A 40 -3.58 24.59 18.43
C MET A 40 -2.73 24.46 19.71
N LEU A 41 -1.58 23.77 19.62
CA LEU A 41 -0.62 23.69 20.75
C LEU A 41 0.34 24.90 20.79
N GLU A 42 0.72 25.42 19.61
CA GLU A 42 1.70 26.51 19.52
C GLU A 42 1.09 27.89 19.72
N GLU A 43 -0.20 28.08 19.40
CA GLU A 43 -0.93 29.34 19.49
C GLU A 43 -2.19 29.16 20.33
N ALA A 44 -2.45 30.14 21.23
CA ALA A 44 -3.68 30.14 22.00
C ALA A 44 -4.84 30.69 21.16
N PHE A 45 -5.85 29.87 20.89
CA PHE A 45 -7.10 30.25 20.26
C PHE A 45 -8.23 30.29 21.29
N ASP A 46 -9.18 31.19 21.10
CA ASP A 46 -10.38 31.32 21.95
C ASP A 46 -11.67 30.85 21.26
N CYS A 47 -11.58 30.51 19.97
CA CYS A 47 -12.65 29.86 19.21
C CYS A 47 -12.06 29.06 18.02
N VAL A 48 -12.66 27.92 17.72
CA VAL A 48 -12.37 27.13 16.51
C VAL A 48 -13.60 27.14 15.62
N ALA A 49 -13.47 27.61 14.38
CA ALA A 49 -14.51 27.59 13.37
C ALA A 49 -14.29 26.47 12.37
N VAL A 50 -15.34 25.70 12.05
CA VAL A 50 -15.30 24.55 11.15
C VAL A 50 -16.34 24.66 10.04
N PRO A 51 -16.06 24.13 8.82
CA PRO A 51 -16.93 24.20 7.66
C PRO A 51 -17.97 23.08 7.68
N LEU A 52 -18.72 23.01 8.76
CA LEU A 52 -19.86 22.11 8.94
C LEU A 52 -21.07 22.94 9.38
N PRO A 53 -22.28 22.54 9.00
CA PRO A 53 -23.50 23.18 9.47
C PRO A 53 -23.78 22.92 10.94
N GLU A 54 -24.58 23.78 11.56
CA GLU A 54 -24.91 23.68 12.98
C GLU A 54 -25.69 22.39 13.33
N SER A 55 -26.52 21.90 12.40
CA SER A 55 -27.27 20.65 12.57
C SER A 55 -26.38 19.44 12.91
N PHE A 56 -25.17 19.38 12.39
CA PHE A 56 -24.24 18.28 12.64
C PHE A 56 -23.54 18.34 14.00
N ARG A 57 -23.62 19.46 14.73
CA ARG A 57 -22.84 19.68 15.95
C ARG A 57 -22.97 18.55 16.95
N GLU A 58 -24.19 18.23 17.35
CA GLU A 58 -24.45 17.30 18.45
C GLU A 58 -23.88 15.90 18.12
N GLN A 59 -24.24 15.37 16.95
CA GLN A 59 -23.84 14.02 16.55
C GLN A 59 -22.33 13.91 16.28
N VAL A 60 -21.73 14.95 15.69
CA VAL A 60 -20.28 14.97 15.45
C VAL A 60 -19.50 15.09 16.76
N GLU A 61 -19.89 15.97 17.69
CA GLU A 61 -19.21 16.10 18.98
C GLU A 61 -19.33 14.84 19.82
N GLN A 62 -20.48 14.18 19.86
CA GLN A 62 -20.65 12.88 20.49
C GLN A 62 -19.75 11.83 19.86
N ALA A 63 -19.70 11.76 18.54
CA ALA A 63 -18.86 10.82 17.83
C ALA A 63 -17.35 11.07 18.05
N VAL A 64 -16.93 12.31 18.17
CA VAL A 64 -15.53 12.70 18.44
C VAL A 64 -15.08 12.28 19.84
N VAL A 65 -15.98 12.25 20.83
CA VAL A 65 -15.67 11.73 22.19
C VAL A 65 -15.30 10.24 22.15
N GLU A 66 -15.93 9.47 21.25
CA GLU A 66 -15.70 8.03 21.13
C GLU A 66 -14.43 7.68 20.32
N LEU A 67 -13.75 8.63 19.70
CA LEU A 67 -12.48 8.38 19.02
C LEU A 67 -11.46 7.76 19.99
N PRO A 68 -10.73 6.71 19.58
CA PRO A 68 -10.41 6.32 18.20
C PRO A 68 -11.41 5.41 17.46
N ARG A 69 -12.59 5.12 18.01
CA ARG A 69 -13.62 4.33 17.32
C ARG A 69 -14.18 5.14 16.15
N PRO A 70 -14.09 4.67 14.89
CA PRO A 70 -14.62 5.39 13.75
C PRO A 70 -16.13 5.26 13.64
N SER A 71 -16.78 6.30 13.17
CA SER A 71 -18.21 6.33 12.89
C SER A 71 -18.52 7.26 11.71
N ILE A 72 -19.75 7.30 11.28
CA ILE A 72 -20.24 8.17 10.21
C ILE A 72 -21.48 8.88 10.69
N VAL A 73 -21.61 10.17 10.39
CA VAL A 73 -22.81 10.96 10.67
C VAL A 73 -23.47 11.28 9.34
N ILE A 74 -24.68 10.76 9.13
CA ILE A 74 -25.43 10.85 7.87
C ILE A 74 -26.64 11.77 8.07
N GLN A 75 -26.88 12.65 7.10
CA GLN A 75 -28.08 13.47 7.01
C GLN A 75 -28.83 13.12 5.74
N ARG A 76 -30.11 12.78 5.89
CA ARG A 76 -31.02 12.49 4.79
C ARG A 76 -31.59 13.80 4.23
N PRO A 77 -31.97 13.87 2.95
CA PRO A 77 -32.75 14.97 2.43
C PRO A 77 -34.14 14.96 3.05
N ASN A 78 -34.76 16.14 3.14
CA ASN A 78 -36.09 16.29 3.73
C ASN A 78 -37.17 15.69 2.81
N GLU A 79 -37.84 14.61 3.24
CA GLU A 79 -38.86 13.87 2.45
C GLU A 79 -40.06 14.74 2.04
N LEU A 80 -40.24 15.93 2.62
CA LEU A 80 -41.37 16.82 2.30
C LEU A 80 -41.33 17.41 0.89
N TRP A 81 -40.18 17.36 0.21
CA TRP A 81 -40.02 17.95 -1.15
C TRP A 81 -40.23 16.97 -2.29
N ASP A 82 -40.09 15.66 -2.09
CA ASP A 82 -40.29 14.64 -3.15
C ASP A 82 -41.76 14.49 -3.59
N GLY A 83 -42.70 15.12 -2.89
CA GLY A 83 -44.15 15.06 -3.21
C GLY A 83 -44.67 16.05 -4.25
N LEU A 84 -43.86 17.02 -4.70
CA LEU A 84 -44.23 18.01 -5.70
C LEU A 84 -43.29 17.95 -6.90
N GLY A 85 -43.40 16.85 -7.63
CA GLY A 85 -42.72 16.66 -8.92
C GLY A 85 -43.11 17.75 -9.91
N LEU A 86 -42.24 18.72 -10.09
CA LEU A 86 -42.21 19.58 -11.27
C LEU A 86 -40.99 19.20 -12.09
N GLU A 87 -41.31 18.43 -13.16
CA GLU A 87 -40.45 18.21 -14.29
C GLU A 87 -39.73 19.50 -14.72
N GLN A 88 -38.40 19.55 -14.52
CA GLN A 88 -37.54 20.32 -15.38
C GLN A 88 -36.53 19.37 -16.01
N ALA A 89 -36.96 18.77 -17.09
CA ALA A 89 -36.10 18.12 -18.06
C ALA A 89 -35.15 19.17 -18.65
N GLY A 90 -33.95 19.22 -18.16
CA GLY A 90 -32.80 19.79 -18.84
C GLY A 90 -32.01 18.66 -19.45
N GLU A 91 -32.11 18.49 -20.76
CA GLU A 91 -31.28 17.60 -21.57
C GLU A 91 -29.81 17.89 -21.29
N THR A 92 -29.12 16.97 -20.66
CA THR A 92 -27.66 16.92 -20.68
C THR A 92 -27.24 15.59 -21.26
N GLU A 93 -26.45 15.74 -22.33
CA GLU A 93 -25.87 14.66 -23.13
C GLU A 93 -25.27 13.54 -22.29
N GLU A 94 -25.62 12.33 -22.66
CA GLU A 94 -25.08 11.08 -22.17
C GLU A 94 -23.56 11.04 -22.35
N ASP A 95 -22.80 11.21 -21.28
CA ASP A 95 -21.42 10.75 -21.23
C ASP A 95 -21.38 9.39 -20.53
N SER A 96 -21.56 8.35 -21.33
CA SER A 96 -21.52 6.97 -20.90
C SER A 96 -20.09 6.57 -20.55
N SER A 97 -19.76 6.68 -19.29
CA SER A 97 -18.56 6.07 -18.72
C SER A 97 -18.79 4.56 -18.52
N PRO A 98 -17.96 3.68 -19.11
CA PRO A 98 -18.19 2.22 -19.07
C PRO A 98 -17.66 1.51 -17.82
N TRP A 99 -17.61 2.16 -16.64
CA TRP A 99 -16.94 1.60 -15.47
C TRP A 99 -17.80 1.57 -14.20
N SER A 100 -19.01 1.05 -14.28
CA SER A 100 -19.75 0.62 -13.09
C SER A 100 -19.45 -0.86 -12.83
N VAL A 101 -18.56 -1.16 -11.89
CA VAL A 101 -18.35 -2.53 -11.41
C VAL A 101 -19.08 -2.70 -10.09
N SER A 102 -20.25 -3.27 -10.13
CA SER A 102 -20.98 -3.80 -8.98
C SER A 102 -20.20 -4.97 -8.37
N GLY A 103 -19.62 -4.77 -7.21
CA GLY A 103 -18.88 -5.79 -6.46
C GLY A 103 -19.71 -6.46 -5.36
N TRP A 104 -20.98 -6.76 -5.60
CA TRP A 104 -21.82 -7.50 -4.66
C TRP A 104 -22.13 -8.86 -5.26
N GLU A 105 -21.82 -9.95 -4.57
CA GLU A 105 -22.30 -11.28 -4.91
C GLU A 105 -23.82 -11.28 -4.74
N GLU A 106 -24.52 -11.41 -5.85
CA GLU A 106 -25.96 -11.47 -5.93
C GLU A 106 -26.47 -12.75 -5.26
N ASN A 107 -27.19 -12.60 -4.17
CA ASN A 107 -28.33 -13.46 -3.90
C ASN A 107 -29.49 -12.81 -4.66
N GLU A 108 -29.93 -13.45 -5.73
CA GLU A 108 -31.08 -13.07 -6.49
C GLU A 108 -32.35 -13.21 -5.62
N GLU A 109 -32.72 -12.13 -4.93
CA GLU A 109 -34.10 -11.84 -4.56
C GLU A 109 -34.47 -10.61 -5.39
N GLU A 110 -35.54 -10.76 -6.17
CA GLU A 110 -36.08 -9.77 -7.10
C GLU A 110 -36.15 -8.40 -6.42
N ALA A 111 -35.20 -7.52 -6.75
CA ALA A 111 -35.23 -6.13 -6.35
C ALA A 111 -36.03 -5.38 -7.41
N ASP A 112 -37.03 -4.63 -6.98
CA ASP A 112 -37.80 -3.68 -7.79
C ASP A 112 -36.82 -2.81 -8.61
N GLU A 113 -36.85 -2.98 -9.91
CA GLU A 113 -36.10 -2.15 -10.86
C GLU A 113 -36.71 -0.74 -10.87
N ASP A 114 -35.85 0.31 -10.89
CA ASP A 114 -36.11 1.70 -11.26
C ASP A 114 -36.30 2.77 -10.15
N LEU A 115 -35.76 2.64 -8.95
CA LEU A 115 -35.59 3.80 -8.09
C LEU A 115 -34.11 4.17 -7.96
N GLU A 116 -33.69 5.34 -8.46
CA GLU A 116 -32.34 5.86 -8.20
C GLU A 116 -32.13 5.95 -6.67
N PRO A 117 -30.97 5.50 -6.14
CA PRO A 117 -30.74 5.50 -4.70
C PRO A 117 -30.75 6.92 -4.16
N VAL A 118 -31.44 7.14 -3.04
CA VAL A 118 -31.52 8.44 -2.36
C VAL A 118 -30.09 8.92 -2.05
N THR A 119 -29.79 10.16 -2.41
CA THR A 119 -28.48 10.77 -2.14
C THR A 119 -28.48 11.42 -0.76
N VAL A 120 -27.58 10.98 0.10
CA VAL A 120 -27.43 11.48 1.48
C VAL A 120 -26.09 12.15 1.67
N SER A 121 -26.04 13.22 2.46
CA SER A 121 -24.78 13.85 2.85
C SER A 121 -24.23 13.27 4.13
N TYR A 122 -22.90 13.19 4.26
CA TYR A 122 -22.29 12.64 5.46
C TYR A 122 -21.01 13.34 5.91
N VAL A 123 -20.69 13.19 7.19
CA VAL A 123 -19.43 13.60 7.80
C VAL A 123 -18.68 12.35 8.27
N PRO A 124 -17.46 12.09 7.74
CA PRO A 124 -16.63 10.98 8.21
C PRO A 124 -15.97 11.34 9.55
N ILE A 125 -16.18 10.50 10.57
CA ILE A 125 -15.50 10.63 11.86
C ILE A 125 -14.20 9.83 11.79
N ASP A 126 -13.25 10.41 11.08
CA ASP A 126 -11.92 9.86 10.79
C ASP A 126 -10.86 10.61 11.61
N PRO A 127 -10.01 9.91 12.38
CA PRO A 127 -8.91 10.53 13.14
C PRO A 127 -7.92 11.35 12.29
N CYS A 128 -7.78 11.02 11.01
CA CYS A 128 -6.94 11.75 10.04
C CYS A 128 -7.66 12.90 9.36
N GLN A 129 -8.94 13.13 9.65
CA GLN A 129 -9.68 14.27 9.12
C GLN A 129 -9.34 15.53 9.90
N SER A 130 -8.82 16.55 9.19
CA SER A 130 -8.32 17.78 9.82
C SER A 130 -9.39 18.55 10.61
N VAL A 131 -10.64 18.57 10.11
CA VAL A 131 -11.77 19.21 10.79
C VAL A 131 -12.13 18.46 12.07
N ILE A 132 -12.17 17.13 12.02
CA ILE A 132 -12.43 16.27 13.19
C ILE A 132 -11.32 16.42 14.24
N MET A 133 -10.06 16.53 13.79
CA MET A 133 -8.93 16.79 14.68
C MET A 133 -9.04 18.17 15.35
N ALA A 134 -9.47 19.20 14.62
CA ALA A 134 -9.72 20.53 15.18
C ALA A 134 -10.79 20.53 16.26
N ILE A 135 -11.93 19.86 16.00
CA ILE A 135 -13.01 19.68 16.98
C ILE A 135 -12.50 18.93 18.21
N ARG A 136 -11.80 17.79 17.99
CA ARG A 136 -11.25 16.96 19.07
C ARG A 136 -10.29 17.72 19.98
N ALA A 137 -9.35 18.47 19.37
CA ALA A 137 -8.41 19.31 20.12
C ALA A 137 -9.13 20.44 20.87
N ALA A 138 -10.09 21.13 20.23
CA ALA A 138 -10.88 22.16 20.88
C ALA A 138 -11.72 21.65 22.04
N MET A 139 -12.24 20.42 21.96
CA MET A 139 -12.97 19.78 23.06
C MET A 139 -12.04 19.46 24.22
N GLY A 140 -10.85 18.95 23.94
CA GLY A 140 -9.84 18.66 24.98
C GLY A 140 -9.37 19.91 25.74
N GLU A 141 -9.22 21.03 25.05
CA GLU A 141 -8.78 22.31 25.61
C GLU A 141 -9.95 23.20 26.06
N HIS A 142 -11.19 22.70 26.01
CA HIS A 142 -12.42 23.45 26.35
C HIS A 142 -12.61 24.75 25.55
N ILE A 143 -12.10 24.80 24.31
CA ILE A 143 -12.25 25.94 23.42
C ILE A 143 -13.63 25.88 22.73
N PRO A 144 -14.38 26.99 22.65
CA PRO A 144 -15.61 27.10 21.91
C PRO A 144 -15.45 26.69 20.43
N ARG A 145 -16.40 25.91 19.90
CA ARG A 145 -16.46 25.49 18.51
C ARG A 145 -17.64 26.17 17.84
N ALA A 146 -17.41 26.69 16.64
CA ALA A 146 -18.42 27.30 15.81
C ALA A 146 -18.56 26.51 14.50
N TYR A 147 -19.73 26.00 14.26
CA TYR A 147 -20.16 25.34 13.04
C TYR A 147 -20.71 26.43 12.12
N ILE A 148 -20.03 26.73 11.02
CA ILE A 148 -20.27 27.94 10.27
C ILE A 148 -20.68 27.74 8.81
N ASP A 149 -20.91 26.52 8.38
CA ASP A 149 -21.39 26.23 7.04
C ASP A 149 -22.91 26.49 6.92
N LEU A 150 -23.39 26.66 5.71
CA LEU A 150 -24.79 26.83 5.38
C LEU A 150 -25.52 25.46 5.51
N GLU A 151 -26.72 25.49 6.08
CA GLU A 151 -27.63 24.33 6.03
C GLU A 151 -28.12 24.16 4.59
N THR A 152 -27.91 22.98 4.04
CA THR A 152 -28.29 22.62 2.67
C THR A 152 -28.94 21.27 2.65
N ASP A 153 -30.13 21.14 2.14
CA ASP A 153 -30.88 19.91 2.00
C ASP A 153 -30.20 18.97 0.98
N SER A 154 -30.03 19.43 -0.24
CA SER A 154 -29.34 18.70 -1.30
C SER A 154 -27.88 19.17 -1.42
N PHE A 155 -26.97 18.55 -0.66
CA PHE A 155 -25.55 18.93 -0.64
C PHE A 155 -24.80 18.50 -1.90
N ARG A 156 -24.08 19.45 -2.53
CA ARG A 156 -23.20 19.24 -3.68
C ARG A 156 -21.74 19.49 -3.30
N PRO A 157 -20.86 18.47 -3.42
CA PRO A 157 -19.45 18.65 -3.08
C PRO A 157 -18.73 19.42 -4.18
N TYR A 158 -17.91 20.40 -3.81
CA TYR A 158 -16.97 21.01 -4.72
C TYR A 158 -15.64 20.25 -4.64
N ALA A 159 -15.42 19.38 -5.62
CA ALA A 159 -14.20 18.59 -5.75
C ALA A 159 -13.47 18.94 -7.06
N THR A 160 -12.18 19.11 -6.98
CA THR A 160 -11.28 19.32 -8.13
C THR A 160 -9.94 18.65 -7.84
N VAL A 161 -9.08 18.61 -8.85
CA VAL A 161 -7.73 18.08 -8.68
C VAL A 161 -6.98 18.89 -7.62
N MET A 162 -6.58 18.24 -6.55
CA MET A 162 -5.82 18.85 -5.45
C MET A 162 -4.34 18.48 -5.55
N PRO A 163 -3.45 19.34 -5.03
CA PRO A 163 -2.05 18.99 -4.88
C PRO A 163 -1.90 17.86 -3.85
N ASP A 164 -0.78 17.13 -3.94
CA ASP A 164 -0.51 16.04 -3.02
C ASP A 164 -0.27 16.59 -1.60
N PRO A 165 -1.03 16.13 -0.58
CA PRO A 165 -0.92 16.59 0.80
C PRO A 165 0.44 16.26 1.45
N PHE A 166 1.18 15.28 0.94
CA PHE A 166 2.51 14.90 1.43
C PHE A 166 3.50 16.07 1.39
N ALA A 167 3.30 17.04 0.50
CA ALA A 167 4.17 18.20 0.39
C ALA A 167 4.24 19.02 1.68
N VAL A 168 3.18 19.06 2.50
CA VAL A 168 3.15 19.79 3.80
C VAL A 168 4.17 19.25 4.81
N ARG A 169 4.61 18.02 4.64
CA ARG A 169 5.71 17.45 5.44
C ARG A 169 7.04 18.17 5.25
N HIS A 170 7.27 18.74 4.06
CA HIS A 170 8.54 19.36 3.66
C HIS A 170 8.45 20.88 3.50
N VAL A 171 7.23 21.41 3.43
CA VAL A 171 6.97 22.81 3.15
C VAL A 171 6.00 23.34 4.21
N SER A 172 6.24 24.55 4.73
CA SER A 172 5.29 25.14 5.68
C SER A 172 3.90 25.32 5.05
N PRO A 173 2.80 25.26 5.83
CA PRO A 173 1.44 25.48 5.34
C PRO A 173 1.28 26.76 4.54
N GLU A 174 1.96 27.84 4.95
CA GLU A 174 1.98 29.11 4.23
C GLU A 174 2.54 28.98 2.81
N LYS A 175 3.73 28.37 2.68
CA LYS A 175 4.38 28.18 1.38
C LYS A 175 3.58 27.24 0.49
N PHE A 176 2.98 26.21 1.10
CA PHE A 176 2.09 25.29 0.40
C PHE A 176 0.87 26.02 -0.15
N ALA A 177 0.15 26.78 0.69
CA ALA A 177 -1.02 27.58 0.29
C ALA A 177 -0.65 28.62 -0.78
N ALA A 178 0.48 29.33 -0.61
CA ALA A 178 0.97 30.31 -1.59
C ALA A 178 1.27 29.70 -2.95
N ALA A 179 1.86 28.49 -2.97
CA ALA A 179 2.17 27.81 -4.23
C ALA A 179 0.92 27.34 -4.99
N VAL A 180 -0.14 26.97 -4.26
CA VAL A 180 -1.38 26.44 -4.85
C VAL A 180 -2.37 27.53 -5.22
N LEU A 181 -2.36 28.65 -4.50
CA LEU A 181 -3.32 29.75 -4.67
C LEU A 181 -3.58 30.17 -6.14
N PRO A 182 -2.56 30.30 -7.02
CA PRO A 182 -2.79 30.70 -8.41
C PRO A 182 -3.58 29.67 -9.25
N SER A 183 -3.65 28.41 -8.80
CA SER A 183 -4.32 27.33 -9.51
C SER A 183 -5.75 27.07 -9.03
N ILE A 184 -6.18 27.72 -7.95
CA ILE A 184 -7.52 27.56 -7.40
C ILE A 184 -8.50 28.38 -8.21
N THR A 185 -9.38 27.70 -8.95
CA THR A 185 -10.42 28.33 -9.76
C THR A 185 -11.64 28.71 -8.91
N ARG A 186 -12.41 29.69 -9.37
CA ARG A 186 -13.67 30.06 -8.71
C ARG A 186 -14.69 28.91 -8.87
N PRO A 187 -15.44 28.56 -7.81
CA PRO A 187 -16.47 27.52 -7.91
C PRO A 187 -17.52 27.88 -8.96
N PRO A 188 -17.87 26.93 -9.83
CA PRO A 188 -18.85 27.17 -10.89
C PRO A 188 -20.28 27.21 -10.36
N ASP A 189 -20.58 26.46 -9.32
CA ASP A 189 -21.94 26.29 -8.80
C ASP A 189 -22.34 27.36 -7.80
N SER A 190 -23.65 27.68 -7.78
CA SER A 190 -24.21 28.71 -6.91
C SER A 190 -24.21 28.28 -5.44
N GLN A 191 -24.51 27.02 -5.14
CA GLN A 191 -24.56 26.51 -3.77
C GLN A 191 -23.21 26.69 -3.05
N THR A 192 -22.10 26.26 -3.68
CA THR A 192 -20.77 26.45 -3.11
C THR A 192 -20.44 27.91 -2.88
N ARG A 193 -20.83 28.80 -3.81
CA ARG A 193 -20.64 30.27 -3.63
C ARG A 193 -21.44 30.79 -2.45
N SER A 194 -22.72 30.41 -2.32
CA SER A 194 -23.58 30.80 -1.18
C SER A 194 -23.00 30.31 0.15
N ARG A 195 -22.51 29.09 0.21
CA ARG A 195 -21.85 28.55 1.41
C ARG A 195 -20.60 29.35 1.80
N MET A 196 -19.77 29.78 0.83
CA MET A 196 -18.60 30.60 1.11
C MET A 196 -18.98 31.99 1.63
N VAL A 197 -20.03 32.61 1.09
CA VAL A 197 -20.56 33.89 1.57
C VAL A 197 -21.09 33.76 3.00
N HIS A 198 -21.85 32.68 3.28
CA HIS A 198 -22.36 32.39 4.61
C HIS A 198 -21.23 32.18 5.62
N MET A 199 -20.22 31.35 5.31
CA MET A 199 -19.06 31.13 6.18
C MET A 199 -18.31 32.47 6.47
N ALA A 200 -18.15 33.30 5.46
CA ALA A 200 -17.50 34.61 5.62
C ALA A 200 -18.31 35.54 6.55
N TRP A 201 -19.63 35.53 6.42
CA TRP A 201 -20.52 36.29 7.32
C TRP A 201 -20.44 35.78 8.75
N ARG A 202 -20.50 34.47 8.95
CA ARG A 202 -20.37 33.87 10.29
C ARG A 202 -19.03 34.20 10.94
N LEU A 203 -17.92 34.20 10.17
CA LEU A 203 -16.61 34.63 10.67
C LEU A 203 -16.60 36.11 11.05
N PHE A 204 -17.30 36.98 10.29
CA PHE A 204 -17.47 38.39 10.63
C PHE A 204 -18.26 38.61 11.91
N GLU A 205 -19.28 37.79 12.20
CA GLU A 205 -19.99 37.79 13.48
C GLU A 205 -19.12 37.29 14.65
N LEU A 206 -18.40 36.16 14.44
CA LEU A 206 -17.58 35.56 15.49
C LEU A 206 -16.47 36.50 15.99
N GLN A 207 -15.83 37.27 15.12
CA GLN A 207 -14.81 38.22 15.53
C GLN A 207 -15.32 39.34 16.48
N GLN A 208 -16.64 39.55 16.60
CA GLN A 208 -17.23 40.47 17.55
C GLN A 208 -17.19 39.91 18.99
N ARG A 209 -17.07 38.56 19.12
CA ARG A 209 -17.11 37.84 20.40
C ARG A 209 -15.76 37.29 20.80
N TYR A 210 -14.92 36.94 19.82
CA TYR A 210 -13.65 36.27 20.02
C TYR A 210 -12.50 37.07 19.41
N ASP A 211 -11.34 37.03 20.07
CA ASP A 211 -10.17 37.79 19.66
C ASP A 211 -9.18 36.97 18.80
N ARG A 212 -9.18 35.63 18.97
CA ARG A 212 -8.23 34.73 18.28
C ARG A 212 -8.96 33.48 17.78
N ILE A 213 -9.46 33.53 16.56
CA ILE A 213 -10.25 32.48 15.94
C ILE A 213 -9.34 31.64 15.05
N LEU A 214 -9.39 30.31 15.17
CA LEU A 214 -8.83 29.38 14.19
C LEU A 214 -9.95 28.91 13.25
N PHE A 215 -9.82 29.19 11.97
CA PHE A 215 -10.70 28.66 10.93
C PHE A 215 -10.00 27.57 10.13
N VAL A 216 -10.49 26.33 10.25
CA VAL A 216 -9.99 25.18 9.48
C VAL A 216 -10.94 24.94 8.33
N THR A 217 -10.47 25.07 7.09
CA THR A 217 -11.32 24.97 5.90
C THR A 217 -10.61 24.32 4.73
N SER A 218 -11.38 23.88 3.73
CA SER A 218 -10.79 23.34 2.49
C SER A 218 -9.86 24.37 1.82
N LEU A 219 -8.73 23.86 1.31
CA LEU A 219 -7.82 24.64 0.47
C LEU A 219 -8.53 25.30 -0.71
N LEU A 220 -9.58 24.69 -1.24
CA LEU A 220 -10.35 25.22 -2.37
C LEU A 220 -11.26 26.39 -1.99
N HIS A 221 -11.70 26.44 -0.74
CA HIS A 221 -12.68 27.44 -0.27
C HIS A 221 -12.04 28.72 0.28
N TRP A 222 -10.88 28.61 0.96
CA TRP A 222 -10.32 29.69 1.74
C TRP A 222 -10.08 31.01 0.99
N PRO A 223 -9.64 31.04 -0.32
CA PRO A 223 -9.43 32.30 -1.02
C PRO A 223 -10.74 33.07 -1.21
N TRP A 224 -11.81 32.33 -1.48
CA TRP A 224 -13.13 32.91 -1.75
C TRP A 224 -13.86 33.34 -0.48
N VAL A 225 -13.71 32.58 0.62
CA VAL A 225 -14.18 33.03 1.95
C VAL A 225 -13.46 34.31 2.36
N ARG A 226 -12.14 34.39 2.12
CA ARG A 226 -11.38 35.63 2.39
C ARG A 226 -11.83 36.82 1.53
N GLU A 227 -12.13 36.57 0.26
CA GLU A 227 -12.67 37.62 -0.64
C GLU A 227 -14.02 38.13 -0.13
N ALA A 228 -14.95 37.22 0.17
CA ALA A 228 -16.27 37.59 0.71
C ALA A 228 -16.17 38.30 2.06
N TYR A 229 -15.32 37.86 2.97
CA TYR A 229 -15.09 38.52 4.25
C TYR A 229 -14.56 39.96 4.07
N ASN A 230 -13.59 40.16 3.17
CA ASN A 230 -13.06 41.48 2.89
C ASN A 230 -14.12 42.44 2.32
N HIS A 231 -15.09 41.90 1.60
CA HIS A 231 -16.23 42.69 1.11
C HIS A 231 -17.12 43.16 2.26
N PHE A 232 -17.46 42.31 3.23
CA PHE A 232 -18.23 42.68 4.43
C PHE A 232 -17.52 43.74 5.26
N THR A 233 -16.20 43.64 5.41
CA THR A 233 -15.43 44.62 6.19
C THR A 233 -15.29 45.98 5.51
N ARG A 234 -15.25 46.02 4.16
CA ARG A 234 -15.19 47.31 3.40
C ARG A 234 -16.52 48.01 3.31
N GLY A 235 -17.63 47.26 3.14
CA GLY A 235 -18.98 47.83 3.11
C GLY A 235 -19.43 48.39 4.45
N GLY A 236 -18.86 47.94 5.58
CA GLY A 236 -19.16 48.46 6.92
C GLY A 236 -18.50 49.80 7.27
N LEU A 237 -17.59 50.31 6.43
CA LEU A 237 -16.96 51.62 6.63
C LEU A 237 -17.74 52.78 6.01
N ASP A 238 -18.67 52.54 5.09
CA ASP A 238 -19.40 53.59 4.36
C ASP A 238 -20.94 53.45 4.34
N GLY A 239 -21.55 52.57 5.13
CA GLY A 239 -23.01 52.47 5.05
C GLY A 239 -23.69 51.68 6.14
N GLN A 240 -24.21 52.37 7.15
CA GLN A 240 -25.45 51.89 7.79
C GLN A 240 -26.54 51.94 6.72
N PRO A 241 -27.27 50.85 6.44
CA PRO A 241 -28.52 50.99 5.68
C PRO A 241 -29.51 51.70 6.58
N THR A 242 -29.65 53.01 6.39
CA THR A 242 -30.75 53.73 6.95
C THR A 242 -32.03 53.25 6.24
N ALA A 243 -33.05 52.92 7.02
CA ALA A 243 -34.36 52.43 6.60
C ALA A 243 -35.16 53.48 5.75
N SER A 244 -34.48 54.35 4.98
CA SER A 244 -35.07 55.42 4.19
C SER A 244 -34.92 55.25 2.67
N ASP A 245 -34.16 54.30 2.15
CA ASP A 245 -33.96 54.20 0.68
C ASP A 245 -34.86 53.18 -0.04
N ALA A 246 -35.86 52.64 0.65
CA ALA A 246 -36.84 51.72 0.07
C ALA A 246 -38.06 52.42 -0.56
N ARG A 247 -37.97 53.69 -0.98
CA ARG A 247 -39.05 54.37 -1.74
C ARG A 247 -38.43 55.36 -2.70
N GLN A 248 -38.28 54.96 -3.94
CA GLN A 248 -38.43 55.74 -5.19
C GLN A 248 -37.61 55.22 -6.32
N VAL A 249 -38.16 54.33 -7.13
CA VAL A 249 -38.04 54.44 -8.59
C VAL A 249 -39.33 53.89 -9.17
N ASP A 250 -40.28 54.85 -9.40
CA ASP A 250 -41.36 54.67 -10.35
C ASP A 250 -40.98 55.32 -11.68
N SER A 251 -41.26 54.57 -12.75
CA SER A 251 -41.55 54.98 -14.14
C SER A 251 -40.61 55.94 -14.86
N GLN A 252 -40.00 55.48 -15.96
CA GLN A 252 -40.36 55.96 -17.31
C GLN A 252 -39.46 55.41 -18.41
N ASP A 253 -40.16 54.85 -19.40
CA ASP A 253 -39.98 54.83 -20.86
C ASP A 253 -38.75 54.28 -21.59
N SER A 254 -39.08 53.22 -22.27
CA SER A 254 -38.89 52.88 -23.71
C SER A 254 -37.67 53.39 -24.48
N SER A 255 -36.94 52.51 -25.07
CA SER A 255 -36.73 52.25 -26.50
C SER A 255 -35.38 51.66 -26.83
N ASP A 256 -35.46 50.56 -27.58
CA ASP A 256 -34.49 50.03 -28.58
C ASP A 256 -32.99 50.28 -28.44
N SER A 257 -32.23 49.22 -28.25
CA SER A 257 -31.16 48.87 -29.20
C SER A 257 -30.49 47.57 -28.85
N SER A 258 -30.35 46.72 -29.85
CA SER A 258 -29.53 45.50 -29.94
C SER A 258 -28.11 45.75 -29.42
N GLY A 259 -27.73 45.08 -28.34
CA GLY A 259 -26.38 45.10 -27.78
C GLY A 259 -26.05 43.72 -27.18
N VAL A 260 -24.95 43.18 -27.62
CA VAL A 260 -24.24 42.01 -27.13
C VAL A 260 -24.29 41.98 -25.60
N PRO A 261 -24.57 40.84 -24.92
CA PRO A 261 -24.54 40.80 -23.46
C PRO A 261 -23.11 40.97 -22.97
N ASP A 262 -22.87 42.14 -22.40
CA ASP A 262 -21.67 42.47 -21.66
C ASP A 262 -21.61 41.55 -20.40
N SER A 263 -20.68 40.64 -20.36
CA SER A 263 -20.46 39.71 -19.26
C SER A 263 -19.71 40.35 -18.08
N SER A 264 -20.05 41.56 -17.73
CA SER A 264 -19.61 42.26 -16.50
C SER A 264 -20.72 42.23 -15.44
N GLY A 265 -21.27 41.07 -15.16
CA GLY A 265 -22.06 40.82 -13.96
C GLY A 265 -21.15 40.93 -12.74
N ASP A 266 -21.51 41.84 -11.82
CA ASP A 266 -20.87 42.02 -10.51
C ASP A 266 -20.73 40.64 -9.81
N PRO A 267 -19.53 40.21 -9.44
CA PRO A 267 -19.28 38.78 -9.18
C PRO A 267 -19.87 38.22 -7.87
N LEU A 268 -20.52 39.01 -7.05
CA LEU A 268 -21.15 38.58 -5.81
C LEU A 268 -22.36 39.50 -5.53
N ALA A 269 -23.53 39.13 -5.97
CA ALA A 269 -24.77 39.63 -5.37
C ALA A 269 -24.77 39.14 -3.92
N MET A 270 -24.52 40.02 -2.96
CA MET A 270 -24.35 39.69 -1.55
C MET A 270 -25.68 39.74 -0.82
N GLU A 271 -26.64 38.94 -1.26
CA GLU A 271 -27.75 38.55 -0.42
C GLU A 271 -27.27 37.41 0.48
N LEU A 272 -27.52 37.51 1.79
CA LEU A 272 -27.23 36.40 2.70
C LEU A 272 -28.12 35.22 2.29
N PRO A 273 -27.54 34.06 2.02
CA PRO A 273 -28.32 32.87 1.64
C PRO A 273 -29.21 32.44 2.79
N GLU A 274 -30.43 32.04 2.48
CA GLU A 274 -31.35 31.43 3.43
C GLU A 274 -30.91 29.98 3.72
N HIS A 275 -31.20 29.50 4.93
CA HIS A 275 -30.95 28.09 5.32
C HIS A 275 -32.10 27.24 4.79
N ASP A 276 -31.77 26.08 4.27
CA ASP A 276 -32.77 25.05 3.97
C ASP A 276 -33.25 24.39 5.26
N GLU A 277 -34.51 23.92 5.29
CA GLU A 277 -34.97 23.03 6.32
C GLU A 277 -34.32 21.63 6.09
N VAL A 278 -33.69 21.12 7.11
CA VAL A 278 -32.94 19.85 7.03
C VAL A 278 -33.34 18.92 8.17
N ASP A 279 -33.29 17.60 7.91
CA ASP A 279 -33.48 16.59 8.94
C ASP A 279 -32.27 16.52 9.89
N GLU A 280 -32.51 16.08 11.13
CA GLU A 280 -31.44 15.88 12.09
C GLU A 280 -30.52 14.73 11.64
N PRO A 281 -29.19 14.93 11.61
CA PRO A 281 -28.26 13.89 11.25
C PRO A 281 -28.26 12.73 12.24
N GLU A 282 -28.12 11.52 11.75
CA GLU A 282 -28.01 10.31 12.53
C GLU A 282 -26.58 9.74 12.50
N ARG A 283 -26.15 9.16 13.63
CA ARG A 283 -24.83 8.55 13.78
C ARG A 283 -24.92 7.03 13.63
N TYR A 284 -23.97 6.46 12.88
CA TYR A 284 -23.84 5.03 12.64
C TYR A 284 -22.43 4.54 12.90
N ALA A 285 -22.30 3.31 13.40
CA ALA A 285 -21.04 2.58 13.40
C ALA A 285 -20.75 2.05 11.99
N VAL A 286 -19.47 1.89 11.66
CA VAL A 286 -19.04 1.40 10.34
C VAL A 286 -18.43 0.02 10.50
N LYS A 287 -18.81 -0.93 9.63
CA LYS A 287 -18.22 -2.27 9.63
C LYS A 287 -16.72 -2.23 9.34
N ASP A 288 -15.93 -2.91 10.16
CA ASP A 288 -14.47 -2.90 10.15
C ASP A 288 -13.86 -3.09 8.76
N ARG A 289 -14.38 -4.06 7.99
CA ARG A 289 -13.88 -4.37 6.64
C ARG A 289 -14.17 -3.31 5.58
N THR A 290 -15.03 -2.32 5.90
CA THR A 290 -15.40 -1.24 4.98
C THR A 290 -14.81 0.12 5.38
N LEU A 291 -13.96 0.17 6.42
CA LEU A 291 -13.32 1.38 6.91
C LEU A 291 -12.41 2.05 5.86
N MET A 292 -11.92 1.29 4.89
CA MET A 292 -11.14 1.85 3.79
C MET A 292 -11.94 2.83 2.91
N PHE A 293 -13.27 2.76 2.92
CA PHE A 293 -14.14 3.70 2.20
C PHE A 293 -14.50 4.94 3.03
N LEU A 294 -14.26 4.90 4.34
CA LEU A 294 -14.49 6.02 5.25
C LEU A 294 -13.25 6.90 5.38
N PHE A 295 -12.08 6.28 5.54
CA PHE A 295 -10.85 6.96 5.90
C PHE A 295 -10.18 7.63 4.68
N GLY A 296 -9.64 8.81 4.90
CA GLY A 296 -8.82 9.49 3.91
C GLY A 296 -7.41 8.89 3.73
N GLU A 297 -6.87 8.29 4.79
CA GLU A 297 -5.64 7.50 4.77
C GLU A 297 -5.99 6.01 4.86
N LEU A 298 -5.06 5.12 4.52
CA LEU A 298 -5.28 3.69 4.71
C LEU A 298 -5.55 3.37 6.20
N PRO A 299 -6.48 2.46 6.53
CA PRO A 299 -6.83 2.12 7.91
C PRO A 299 -5.63 1.81 8.81
N PHE A 300 -4.66 1.07 8.31
CA PHE A 300 -3.41 0.80 9.03
C PHE A 300 -2.63 2.08 9.34
N ILE A 301 -2.53 3.00 8.37
CA ILE A 301 -1.82 4.27 8.53
C ILE A 301 -2.56 5.17 9.52
N THR A 302 -3.89 5.24 9.43
CA THR A 302 -4.72 5.94 10.43
C THR A 302 -4.47 5.41 11.84
N GLY A 303 -4.32 4.09 12.00
CA GLY A 303 -3.95 3.48 13.27
C GLY A 303 -2.56 3.88 13.78
N LEU A 304 -1.59 4.11 12.88
CA LEU A 304 -0.27 4.64 13.26
C LEU A 304 -0.36 6.07 13.79
N TYR A 305 -1.17 6.94 13.17
CA TYR A 305 -1.40 8.30 13.65
C TYR A 305 -2.04 8.30 15.04
N GLU A 306 -3.04 7.44 15.28
CA GLU A 306 -3.66 7.32 16.61
C GLU A 306 -2.71 6.79 17.67
N ARG A 307 -1.88 5.81 17.33
CA ARG A 307 -0.85 5.29 18.24
C ARG A 307 0.14 6.38 18.61
N ALA A 308 0.69 7.06 17.60
CA ALA A 308 1.64 8.15 17.84
C ALA A 308 1.06 9.24 18.74
N ARG A 309 -0.23 9.56 18.54
CA ARG A 309 -0.94 10.52 19.39
C ARG A 309 -1.05 10.06 20.85
N SER A 310 -1.24 8.77 21.09
CA SER A 310 -1.43 8.22 22.44
C SER A 310 -0.10 8.00 23.18
N GLU A 311 1.01 7.79 22.48
CA GLU A 311 2.30 7.45 23.05
C GLU A 311 3.20 8.67 23.31
N LEU A 312 2.90 9.83 22.73
CA LEU A 312 3.75 11.00 22.79
C LEU A 312 3.24 12.02 23.81
N GLU A 313 4.06 12.25 24.82
CA GLU A 313 3.93 13.40 25.73
C GLU A 313 4.40 14.71 25.05
N GLU A 314 5.32 14.64 24.08
CA GLU A 314 5.88 15.77 23.33
C GLU A 314 5.68 15.58 21.81
N ASP A 315 4.92 16.47 21.17
CA ASP A 315 4.46 16.35 19.77
C ASP A 315 5.46 16.83 18.71
N GLU A 316 6.65 17.28 19.06
CA GLU A 316 7.47 18.11 18.17
C GLU A 316 8.01 17.40 16.93
N ASP A 317 8.09 16.05 16.92
CA ASP A 317 8.75 15.31 15.84
C ASP A 317 8.01 14.04 15.34
N ILE A 318 6.67 14.02 15.33
CA ILE A 318 5.95 12.89 14.76
C ILE A 318 6.22 12.79 13.26
N GLN A 319 7.08 11.84 12.86
CA GLN A 319 7.34 11.50 11.48
C GLN A 319 6.84 10.08 11.19
N ILE A 320 5.62 9.97 10.67
CA ILE A 320 5.05 8.68 10.28
C ILE A 320 5.35 8.42 8.80
N ASP A 321 6.15 7.40 8.51
CA ASP A 321 6.32 6.85 7.17
C ASP A 321 5.39 5.63 7.03
N GLY A 322 4.10 5.91 6.80
CA GLY A 322 3.06 4.89 6.83
C GLY A 322 3.27 3.75 5.84
N VAL A 323 3.77 4.05 4.64
CA VAL A 323 4.04 3.03 3.62
C VAL A 323 5.18 2.11 4.04
N LYS A 324 6.25 2.66 4.59
CA LYS A 324 7.38 1.87 5.08
C LYS A 324 6.97 0.98 6.26
N GLU A 325 6.23 1.53 7.22
CA GLU A 325 5.73 0.78 8.37
C GLU A 325 4.77 -0.33 7.95
N LEU A 326 3.89 -0.07 6.98
CA LEU A 326 3.00 -1.08 6.39
C LEU A 326 3.80 -2.25 5.78
N LEU A 327 4.82 -1.96 4.98
CA LEU A 327 5.65 -3.00 4.36
C LEU A 327 6.44 -3.80 5.41
N ILE A 328 6.93 -3.15 6.48
CA ILE A 328 7.65 -3.83 7.55
C ILE A 328 6.69 -4.74 8.33
N ALA A 329 5.52 -4.24 8.72
CA ALA A 329 4.51 -5.02 9.43
C ALA A 329 4.00 -6.20 8.57
N ALA A 330 3.78 -5.99 7.27
CA ALA A 330 3.41 -7.06 6.34
C ALA A 330 4.49 -8.13 6.23
N LYS A 331 5.77 -7.77 6.29
CA LYS A 331 6.88 -8.75 6.33
C LYS A 331 6.79 -9.62 7.57
N ASP A 332 6.47 -9.04 8.72
CA ASP A 332 6.43 -9.78 9.98
C ASP A 332 5.22 -10.74 10.02
N THR A 333 4.04 -10.31 9.59
CA THR A 333 2.86 -11.17 9.45
C THR A 333 3.09 -12.27 8.42
N TYR A 334 3.65 -11.93 7.26
CA TYR A 334 4.01 -12.88 6.21
C TYR A 334 4.97 -13.97 6.73
N ARG A 335 5.97 -13.58 7.52
CA ARG A 335 6.93 -14.52 8.12
C ARG A 335 6.30 -15.36 9.23
N GLN A 336 5.44 -14.77 10.06
CA GLN A 336 4.75 -15.51 11.13
C GLN A 336 3.85 -16.60 10.56
N GLU A 337 3.14 -16.30 9.49
CA GLU A 337 2.19 -17.23 8.89
C GLU A 337 2.87 -18.34 8.07
N LEU A 338 3.89 -18.01 7.27
CA LEU A 338 4.57 -18.97 6.40
C LEU A 338 5.81 -19.62 7.03
N GLY A 339 6.32 -19.09 8.12
CA GLY A 339 7.49 -19.62 8.80
C GLY A 339 8.71 -19.72 7.87
N ASN A 340 9.30 -20.91 7.79
CA ASN A 340 10.47 -21.20 6.95
C ASN A 340 10.15 -21.19 5.45
N ARG A 341 8.88 -21.20 5.06
CA ARG A 341 8.40 -21.16 3.68
C ARG A 341 8.28 -19.74 3.13
N ALA A 342 8.33 -18.73 4.02
CA ALA A 342 8.32 -17.35 3.61
C ALA A 342 9.61 -17.01 2.85
N ARG A 343 9.47 -16.39 1.68
CA ARG A 343 10.59 -15.78 0.99
C ARG A 343 11.27 -14.78 1.94
N ARG A 344 12.61 -14.83 2.03
CA ARG A 344 13.35 -13.91 2.88
C ARG A 344 13.25 -12.47 2.35
N VAL A 345 12.41 -11.66 2.99
CA VAL A 345 12.29 -10.23 2.68
C VAL A 345 13.44 -9.48 3.34
N THR A 346 14.42 -9.07 2.53
CA THR A 346 15.60 -8.34 2.99
C THR A 346 15.37 -6.83 2.97
N PRO A 347 16.12 -6.04 3.75
CA PRO A 347 16.06 -4.57 3.69
C PRO A 347 16.32 -4.02 2.28
N LEU A 348 17.16 -4.70 1.49
CA LEU A 348 17.43 -4.32 0.10
C LEU A 348 16.18 -4.50 -0.78
N LEU A 349 15.44 -5.60 -0.62
CA LEU A 349 14.20 -5.83 -1.36
C LEU A 349 13.11 -4.82 -0.97
N LEU A 350 12.98 -4.50 0.31
CA LEU A 350 12.07 -3.43 0.77
C LEU A 350 12.45 -2.07 0.20
N SER A 351 13.74 -1.75 0.18
CA SER A 351 14.23 -0.51 -0.45
C SER A 351 13.90 -0.45 -1.94
N LYS A 352 14.09 -1.56 -2.67
CA LYS A 352 13.70 -1.65 -4.09
C LYS A 352 12.18 -1.54 -4.27
N CYS A 353 11.39 -2.13 -3.37
CA CYS A 353 9.94 -2.02 -3.40
C CYS A 353 9.50 -0.56 -3.20
N LEU A 354 10.04 0.14 -2.20
CA LEU A 354 9.78 1.57 -1.98
C LEU A 354 10.21 2.44 -3.17
N GLN A 355 11.36 2.13 -3.79
CA GLN A 355 11.81 2.81 -5.01
C GLN A 355 10.84 2.57 -6.17
N TYR A 356 10.31 1.36 -6.30
CA TYR A 356 9.36 1.03 -7.36
C TYR A 356 8.01 1.68 -7.11
N ILE A 357 7.51 1.69 -5.85
CA ILE A 357 6.32 2.44 -5.44
C ILE A 357 6.45 3.91 -5.84
N ARG A 358 7.56 4.55 -5.47
CA ARG A 358 7.83 5.94 -5.83
C ARG A 358 7.80 6.16 -7.34
N ASN A 359 8.44 5.28 -8.12
CA ASN A 359 8.49 5.40 -9.57
C ASN A 359 7.10 5.26 -10.20
N LEU A 360 6.28 4.32 -9.73
CA LEU A 360 4.89 4.15 -10.18
C LEU A 360 4.05 5.40 -9.80
N SER A 361 4.17 5.89 -8.57
CA SER A 361 3.47 7.11 -8.14
C SER A 361 3.82 8.31 -9.02
N LEU A 362 5.09 8.49 -9.37
CA LEU A 362 5.53 9.56 -10.28
C LEU A 362 4.97 9.41 -11.70
N ILE A 363 4.83 8.17 -12.21
CA ILE A 363 4.15 7.91 -13.49
C ILE A 363 2.69 8.37 -13.43
N HIS A 364 2.02 8.11 -12.31
CA HIS A 364 0.66 8.58 -12.04
C HIS A 364 0.57 10.06 -11.60
N ARG A 365 1.71 10.80 -11.66
CA ARG A 365 1.81 12.21 -11.25
C ARG A 365 1.40 12.48 -9.80
N ARG A 366 1.65 11.53 -8.91
CA ARG A 366 1.40 11.61 -7.47
C ARG A 366 2.71 11.48 -6.70
N MET A 367 2.78 12.11 -5.54
CA MET A 367 3.86 11.89 -4.57
C MET A 367 3.47 10.82 -3.54
N THR A 368 2.20 10.79 -3.14
CA THR A 368 1.64 9.77 -2.25
C THR A 368 1.13 8.59 -3.07
N PRO A 369 1.57 7.36 -2.79
CA PRO A 369 1.06 6.17 -3.45
C PRO A 369 -0.34 5.82 -2.93
N ASP A 370 -1.21 5.37 -3.82
CA ASP A 370 -2.46 4.70 -3.46
C ASP A 370 -2.22 3.21 -3.13
N LEU A 371 -3.24 2.56 -2.57
CA LEU A 371 -3.17 1.14 -2.20
C LEU A 371 -2.80 0.26 -3.40
N ILE A 372 -3.37 0.55 -4.56
CA ILE A 372 -3.15 -0.20 -5.79
C ILE A 372 -1.68 -0.15 -6.19
N THR A 373 -1.07 1.04 -6.15
CA THR A 373 0.35 1.24 -6.43
C THR A 373 1.23 0.46 -5.46
N ILE A 374 0.90 0.49 -4.16
CA ILE A 374 1.66 -0.23 -3.11
C ILE A 374 1.57 -1.73 -3.33
N VAL A 375 0.36 -2.26 -3.53
CA VAL A 375 0.12 -3.70 -3.71
C VAL A 375 0.71 -4.19 -5.03
N THR A 376 0.60 -3.42 -6.12
CA THR A 376 1.21 -3.75 -7.41
C THR A 376 2.73 -3.83 -7.31
N ALA A 377 3.37 -2.89 -6.64
CA ALA A 377 4.80 -2.92 -6.42
C ALA A 377 5.23 -4.09 -5.54
N ALA A 378 4.49 -4.35 -4.46
CA ALA A 378 4.73 -5.50 -3.59
C ALA A 378 4.62 -6.83 -4.37
N LYS A 379 3.59 -6.97 -5.23
CA LYS A 379 3.38 -8.12 -6.11
C LYS A 379 4.57 -8.33 -7.06
N GLN A 380 5.03 -7.27 -7.73
CA GLN A 380 6.11 -7.35 -8.72
C GLN A 380 7.46 -7.68 -8.09
N ILE A 381 7.77 -7.14 -6.91
CA ILE A 381 9.08 -7.28 -6.27
C ILE A 381 9.14 -8.49 -5.32
N LEU A 382 8.07 -8.75 -4.59
CA LEU A 382 8.04 -9.70 -3.47
C LEU A 382 7.08 -10.89 -3.69
N GLY A 383 6.23 -10.82 -4.73
CA GLY A 383 5.28 -11.86 -5.11
C GLY A 383 3.88 -11.70 -4.51
N ASP A 384 2.92 -12.46 -5.04
CA ASP A 384 1.49 -12.33 -4.74
C ASP A 384 1.17 -12.57 -3.26
N GLN A 385 1.80 -13.56 -2.62
CA GLN A 385 1.55 -13.86 -1.21
C GLN A 385 1.93 -12.71 -0.28
N TYR A 386 3.07 -12.06 -0.53
CA TYR A 386 3.44 -10.88 0.24
C TYR A 386 2.52 -9.69 -0.04
N ALA A 387 2.14 -9.50 -1.31
CA ALA A 387 1.20 -8.45 -1.70
C ALA A 387 -0.18 -8.63 -1.07
N LEU A 388 -0.63 -9.88 -0.89
CA LEU A 388 -1.85 -10.20 -0.18
C LEU A 388 -1.79 -9.74 1.28
N HIS A 389 -0.69 -10.06 1.99
CA HIS A 389 -0.48 -9.59 3.37
C HIS A 389 -0.44 -8.06 3.47
N VAL A 390 0.14 -7.38 2.46
CA VAL A 390 0.14 -5.91 2.40
C VAL A 390 -1.28 -5.39 2.24
N ALA A 391 -2.10 -5.98 1.36
CA ALA A 391 -3.49 -5.56 1.14
C ALA A 391 -4.37 -5.82 2.37
N GLU A 392 -4.26 -7.01 2.98
CA GLU A 392 -5.01 -7.37 4.19
C GLU A 392 -4.65 -6.46 5.37
N LEU A 393 -3.35 -6.20 5.55
CA LEU A 393 -2.88 -5.37 6.66
C LEU A 393 -3.23 -3.89 6.44
N ALA A 394 -3.19 -3.40 5.19
CA ALA A 394 -3.58 -2.03 4.86
C ALA A 394 -5.01 -1.71 5.30
N ASN A 395 -5.91 -2.70 5.22
CA ASN A 395 -7.31 -2.58 5.60
C ASN A 395 -7.56 -2.80 7.10
N ARG A 396 -6.53 -3.14 7.89
CA ARG A 396 -6.70 -3.43 9.30
C ARG A 396 -6.53 -2.18 10.14
N TYR A 397 -7.60 -1.80 10.83
CA TYR A 397 -7.58 -0.72 11.82
C TYR A 397 -7.55 -1.30 13.23
N PRO A 398 -6.52 -1.00 14.05
CA PRO A 398 -6.35 -1.67 15.35
C PRO A 398 -7.38 -1.26 16.41
N TYR A 399 -8.09 -0.15 16.23
CA TYR A 399 -9.07 0.37 17.18
C TYR A 399 -10.53 0.18 16.73
N ALA A 400 -10.78 -0.63 15.70
CA ALA A 400 -12.13 -0.91 15.21
C ALA A 400 -12.97 -1.70 16.21
N SER A 401 -12.37 -2.71 16.85
CA SER A 401 -13.02 -3.58 17.83
C SER A 401 -12.58 -3.25 19.26
N ILE A 402 -12.95 -2.10 19.79
CA ILE A 402 -12.80 -1.80 21.20
C ILE A 402 -14.03 -2.34 21.92
N ASP A 403 -13.78 -3.18 22.92
CA ASP A 403 -14.66 -3.83 23.91
C ASP A 403 -16.17 -3.78 23.62
N PRO A 404 -16.80 -4.93 23.30
CA PRO A 404 -18.25 -5.01 23.06
C PRO A 404 -19.13 -4.52 24.23
N SER A 405 -18.56 -4.40 25.44
CA SER A 405 -19.27 -3.92 26.63
C SER A 405 -19.47 -2.39 26.66
N LEU A 406 -18.75 -1.64 25.80
CA LEU A 406 -18.88 -0.20 25.61
C LEU A 406 -19.62 0.16 24.31
N ALA A 407 -20.11 -0.83 23.57
CA ALA A 407 -20.91 -0.62 22.39
C ALA A 407 -22.28 -0.11 22.86
N ASP A 408 -22.49 1.20 22.82
CA ASP A 408 -23.84 1.76 22.68
C ASP A 408 -24.52 1.08 21.49
N ASP A 409 -25.86 0.95 21.52
CA ASP A 409 -26.72 0.32 20.50
C ASP A 409 -26.66 1.02 19.11
N LEU A 410 -25.47 1.47 18.68
CA LEU A 410 -25.30 2.07 17.37
C LEU A 410 -25.49 1.02 16.27
N ARG A 411 -26.43 1.32 15.39
CA ARG A 411 -26.67 0.52 14.19
C ARG A 411 -25.47 0.60 13.26
N GLU A 412 -25.08 -0.53 12.64
CA GLU A 412 -23.92 -0.61 11.74
C GLU A 412 -24.32 -0.39 10.29
N VAL A 413 -23.50 0.39 9.57
CA VAL A 413 -23.58 0.57 8.12
C VAL A 413 -22.45 -0.16 7.41
N THR A 414 -22.72 -0.60 6.18
CA THR A 414 -21.71 -1.17 5.29
C THR A 414 -21.43 -0.17 4.17
N LEU A 415 -20.19 0.33 4.10
CA LEU A 415 -19.78 1.30 3.09
C LEU A 415 -19.26 0.63 1.83
N GLY A 416 -19.54 1.22 0.67
CA GLY A 416 -18.95 0.96 -0.62
C GLY A 416 -18.18 2.18 -1.14
N ILE A 417 -17.94 2.26 -2.46
CA ILE A 417 -17.19 3.37 -3.06
C ILE A 417 -17.96 4.68 -2.94
N ASP A 418 -19.19 4.72 -3.45
CA ASP A 418 -20.06 5.90 -3.44
C ASP A 418 -21.45 5.59 -2.87
N GLN A 419 -21.60 4.46 -2.21
CA GLN A 419 -22.87 3.97 -1.67
C GLN A 419 -22.68 3.41 -0.27
N ALA A 420 -23.78 3.40 0.51
CA ALA A 420 -23.84 2.70 1.78
C ALA A 420 -25.11 1.84 1.84
N ARG A 421 -24.99 0.68 2.50
CA ARG A 421 -26.15 -0.09 2.92
C ARG A 421 -26.42 0.23 4.39
N LEU A 422 -27.57 0.81 4.64
CA LEU A 422 -28.04 1.16 5.96
C LEU A 422 -28.54 -0.09 6.74
N PRO A 423 -28.74 0.01 8.06
CA PRO A 423 -29.15 -1.13 8.88
C PRO A 423 -30.54 -1.69 8.55
N ASP A 424 -31.40 -0.91 7.94
CA ASP A 424 -32.73 -1.27 7.43
C ASP A 424 -32.68 -2.03 6.07
N GLY A 425 -31.48 -2.10 5.46
CA GLY A 425 -31.26 -2.74 4.18
C GLY A 425 -31.28 -1.79 2.98
N GLU A 426 -31.69 -0.53 3.18
CA GLU A 426 -31.72 0.51 2.16
C GLU A 426 -30.31 0.80 1.64
N ILE A 427 -30.18 1.01 0.32
CA ILE A 427 -28.95 1.43 -0.34
C ILE A 427 -29.09 2.91 -0.67
N VAL A 428 -28.16 3.72 -0.16
CA VAL A 428 -28.13 5.17 -0.37
C VAL A 428 -26.81 5.58 -1.05
N SER A 429 -26.88 6.62 -1.88
CA SER A 429 -25.68 7.26 -2.44
C SER A 429 -25.07 8.22 -1.44
N LEU A 430 -23.75 8.17 -1.27
CA LEU A 430 -23.01 8.93 -0.25
C LEU A 430 -22.30 10.14 -0.84
N VAL A 431 -22.53 11.31 -0.26
CA VAL A 431 -21.81 12.54 -0.61
C VAL A 431 -21.12 13.13 0.63
N SER A 432 -19.79 13.16 0.62
CA SER A 432 -19.03 13.70 1.76
C SER A 432 -19.09 15.22 1.87
N ARG A 433 -19.40 15.75 3.06
CA ARG A 433 -19.30 17.20 3.36
C ARG A 433 -17.84 17.65 3.52
N LEU A 434 -16.92 16.73 3.71
CA LEU A 434 -15.48 16.98 3.81
C LEU A 434 -14.70 16.20 2.72
N PRO A 435 -14.94 16.50 1.44
CA PRO A 435 -14.36 15.74 0.34
C PRO A 435 -12.84 15.86 0.32
N GLY A 436 -12.15 14.70 0.33
CA GLY A 436 -10.72 14.58 0.10
C GLY A 436 -10.36 14.55 -1.39
N PRO A 437 -9.08 14.33 -1.73
CA PRO A 437 -8.67 14.08 -3.10
C PRO A 437 -9.38 12.84 -3.67
N PRO A 438 -9.80 12.86 -4.93
CA PRO A 438 -10.46 11.70 -5.54
C PRO A 438 -9.51 10.49 -5.56
N ILE A 439 -10.02 9.34 -5.11
CA ILE A 439 -9.30 8.06 -5.08
C ILE A 439 -9.70 7.25 -6.31
N THR A 440 -8.70 6.74 -7.03
CA THR A 440 -8.96 5.85 -8.17
C THR A 440 -9.10 4.42 -7.67
N TRP A 441 -10.24 3.79 -7.91
CA TRP A 441 -10.51 2.40 -7.59
C TRP A 441 -10.27 1.53 -8.82
N CYS A 442 -9.62 0.40 -8.65
CA CYS A 442 -9.52 -0.64 -9.67
C CYS A 442 -9.38 -2.02 -9.03
N THR A 443 -9.80 -3.04 -9.73
CA THR A 443 -9.65 -4.43 -9.28
C THR A 443 -8.21 -4.89 -9.45
N LEU A 444 -7.64 -5.46 -8.38
CA LEU A 444 -6.36 -6.16 -8.41
C LEU A 444 -6.62 -7.66 -8.33
N GLN A 445 -6.13 -8.40 -9.32
CA GLN A 445 -6.14 -9.85 -9.27
C GLN A 445 -4.99 -10.32 -8.38
N LEU A 446 -5.31 -10.65 -7.14
CA LEU A 446 -4.42 -11.35 -6.21
C LEU A 446 -4.97 -12.77 -6.03
N GLN A 447 -4.09 -13.75 -6.10
CA GLN A 447 -4.51 -15.13 -5.87
C GLN A 447 -4.72 -15.34 -4.37
N ARG A 448 -5.96 -15.56 -3.95
CA ARG A 448 -6.26 -15.96 -2.59
C ARG A 448 -5.70 -17.34 -2.32
N ARG A 449 -5.30 -17.58 -1.09
CA ARG A 449 -4.98 -18.94 -0.64
C ARG A 449 -6.23 -19.81 -0.78
N PRO A 450 -6.05 -21.05 -1.26
CA PRO A 450 -7.15 -21.99 -1.27
C PRO A 450 -7.67 -22.21 0.16
N SER A 451 -8.98 -22.36 0.31
CA SER A 451 -9.60 -22.69 1.59
C SER A 451 -9.10 -24.02 2.13
N ALA A 452 -9.26 -24.26 3.45
CA ALA A 452 -8.87 -25.53 4.06
C ALA A 452 -9.60 -26.72 3.40
N ASP A 453 -10.88 -26.54 3.06
CA ASP A 453 -11.72 -27.57 2.43
C ASP A 453 -11.29 -27.87 0.99
N GLU A 454 -10.92 -26.82 0.23
CA GLU A 454 -10.36 -27.00 -1.12
C GLU A 454 -9.03 -27.75 -1.08
N ARG A 455 -8.14 -27.40 -0.13
CA ARG A 455 -6.85 -28.10 0.05
C ARG A 455 -7.04 -29.56 0.43
N GLU A 456 -7.97 -29.87 1.32
CA GLU A 456 -8.30 -31.27 1.64
C GLU A 456 -8.83 -32.02 0.42
N HIS A 457 -9.73 -31.40 -0.34
CA HIS A 457 -10.23 -32.00 -1.57
C HIS A 457 -9.11 -32.25 -2.59
N TRP A 458 -8.15 -31.36 -2.74
CA TRP A 458 -6.99 -31.55 -3.62
C TRP A 458 -6.05 -32.65 -3.11
N LYS A 459 -5.84 -32.77 -1.80
CA LYS A 459 -5.04 -33.87 -1.19
C LYS A 459 -5.59 -35.24 -1.55
N TYR A 460 -6.90 -35.41 -1.53
CA TYR A 460 -7.55 -36.70 -1.84
C TYR A 460 -7.33 -37.17 -3.29
N LYS A 461 -7.11 -36.27 -4.22
CA LYS A 461 -6.90 -36.58 -5.63
C LYS A 461 -5.44 -36.83 -6.01
N TRP A 462 -4.52 -36.75 -5.05
CA TRP A 462 -3.09 -36.86 -5.31
C TRP A 462 -2.67 -38.30 -5.63
N ASN A 463 -2.00 -38.48 -6.80
CA ASN A 463 -1.48 -39.79 -7.23
C ASN A 463 0.01 -39.89 -6.90
N PRO A 464 0.45 -40.80 -5.99
CA PRO A 464 1.84 -40.89 -5.58
C PRO A 464 2.79 -41.39 -6.69
N TYR A 465 2.26 -41.96 -7.76
CA TYR A 465 3.07 -42.51 -8.87
C TYR A 465 3.20 -41.58 -10.09
N ARG A 466 2.57 -40.41 -10.08
CA ARG A 466 2.56 -39.50 -11.22
C ARG A 466 3.10 -38.10 -10.86
N GLN A 467 4.07 -38.05 -9.98
CA GLN A 467 4.69 -36.76 -9.62
C GLN A 467 5.66 -36.36 -10.72
N CYS A 468 5.58 -35.11 -11.15
CA CYS A 468 6.55 -34.50 -12.05
C CYS A 468 6.87 -33.07 -11.62
N SER A 469 7.96 -32.54 -12.12
CA SER A 469 8.39 -31.15 -11.89
C SER A 469 7.73 -30.17 -12.84
N TYR A 470 7.86 -28.90 -12.56
CA TYR A 470 7.44 -27.82 -13.44
C TYR A 470 8.60 -27.41 -14.37
N PRO A 471 8.47 -27.60 -15.72
CA PRO A 471 9.59 -27.50 -16.65
C PRO A 471 10.40 -26.19 -16.59
N PRO A 472 9.79 -24.97 -16.42
CA PRO A 472 10.57 -23.74 -16.29
C PRO A 472 11.48 -23.69 -15.05
N GLU A 473 11.16 -24.47 -14.01
CA GLU A 473 12.01 -24.59 -12.80
C GLU A 473 13.16 -25.56 -13.04
N ASP A 474 12.90 -26.62 -13.78
CA ASP A 474 13.96 -27.57 -14.20
C ASP A 474 15.01 -26.85 -15.03
N GLU A 475 14.62 -26.02 -15.97
CA GLU A 475 15.53 -25.20 -16.76
C GLU A 475 16.37 -24.25 -15.88
N ARG A 476 15.77 -23.62 -14.89
CA ARG A 476 16.51 -22.77 -13.92
C ARG A 476 17.52 -23.55 -13.11
N ILE A 477 17.15 -24.73 -12.64
CA ILE A 477 18.02 -25.61 -11.86
C ILE A 477 19.18 -26.08 -12.71
N GLU A 478 18.95 -26.52 -13.95
CA GLU A 478 20.00 -26.98 -14.87
C GLU A 478 20.97 -25.86 -15.27
N ASN A 479 20.46 -24.65 -15.52
CA ASN A 479 21.28 -23.47 -15.77
C ASN A 479 22.16 -23.12 -14.57
N PHE A 480 21.62 -23.26 -13.34
CA PHE A 480 22.40 -23.03 -12.13
C PHE A 480 23.46 -24.09 -11.92
N ARG A 481 23.14 -25.38 -12.12
CA ARG A 481 24.12 -26.47 -12.09
C ARG A 481 25.31 -26.19 -13.03
N THR A 482 25.02 -25.73 -14.24
CA THR A 482 26.08 -25.36 -15.21
C THR A 482 26.98 -24.28 -14.64
N ARG A 483 26.43 -23.24 -14.04
CA ARG A 483 27.21 -22.18 -13.36
C ARG A 483 28.05 -22.72 -12.20
N VAL A 484 27.52 -23.66 -11.43
CA VAL A 484 28.27 -24.32 -10.35
C VAL A 484 29.43 -25.12 -10.90
N PHE A 485 29.24 -25.86 -11.99
CA PHE A 485 30.30 -26.59 -12.64
C PHE A 485 31.40 -25.68 -13.18
N ASP A 486 31.06 -24.55 -13.78
CA ASP A 486 32.04 -23.61 -14.29
C ASP A 486 32.86 -22.99 -13.14
N ARG A 487 32.22 -22.65 -12.01
CA ARG A 487 32.93 -22.17 -10.81
C ARG A 487 33.82 -23.25 -10.20
N ALA A 488 33.33 -24.47 -10.11
CA ALA A 488 34.14 -25.61 -9.60
C ALA A 488 35.35 -25.86 -10.50
N LYS A 489 35.19 -25.82 -11.85
CA LYS A 489 36.31 -25.91 -12.81
C LYS A 489 37.30 -24.77 -12.63
N ALA A 490 36.83 -23.57 -12.40
CA ALA A 490 37.70 -22.40 -12.14
C ALA A 490 38.52 -22.58 -10.85
N ILE A 491 37.90 -23.12 -9.77
CA ILE A 491 38.60 -23.46 -8.51
C ILE A 491 39.67 -24.52 -8.76
N ILE A 492 39.32 -25.62 -9.45
CA ILE A 492 40.29 -26.68 -9.81
C ILE A 492 41.43 -26.11 -10.68
N GLY A 493 41.10 -25.30 -11.67
CA GLY A 493 42.05 -24.63 -12.52
C GLY A 493 43.01 -23.72 -11.74
N ASN A 494 42.48 -22.97 -10.77
CA ASN A 494 43.31 -22.10 -9.92
C ASN A 494 44.26 -22.91 -9.02
N ASP A 495 43.82 -24.07 -8.51
CA ASP A 495 44.68 -24.96 -7.72
C ASP A 495 45.80 -25.63 -8.58
N LEU A 496 45.55 -25.81 -9.88
CA LEU A 496 46.49 -26.35 -10.83
C LEU A 496 47.32 -25.27 -11.54
N ALA A 497 47.04 -23.99 -11.31
CA ALA A 497 47.72 -22.90 -11.95
C ALA A 497 49.21 -22.89 -11.62
N ARG A 498 50.03 -22.74 -12.65
CA ARG A 498 51.49 -22.61 -12.53
C ARG A 498 51.88 -21.22 -12.96
N THR A 499 52.84 -20.66 -12.27
CA THR A 499 53.44 -19.39 -12.68
C THR A 499 54.63 -19.66 -13.62
N GLU A 500 54.62 -19.12 -14.81
CA GLU A 500 55.68 -19.29 -15.82
C GLU A 500 56.15 -17.94 -16.26
N LYS A 501 57.41 -17.87 -16.74
CA LYS A 501 57.96 -16.65 -17.37
C LYS A 501 57.23 -16.39 -18.66
N PHE A 502 56.83 -15.12 -18.85
CA PHE A 502 56.18 -14.69 -20.08
C PHE A 502 57.13 -14.82 -21.28
N THR A 503 56.71 -15.53 -22.32
CA THR A 503 57.47 -15.69 -23.56
C THR A 503 56.79 -15.04 -24.76
N THR A 504 55.56 -15.44 -25.10
CA THR A 504 54.92 -14.94 -26.35
C THR A 504 53.39 -14.76 -26.24
N SER A 505 52.75 -15.26 -25.19
CA SER A 505 51.28 -15.12 -25.06
C SER A 505 50.89 -14.96 -23.61
N VAL A 506 49.98 -14.00 -23.36
CA VAL A 506 49.32 -13.80 -22.08
C VAL A 506 47.96 -14.48 -22.18
N LYS A 507 47.81 -15.65 -21.61
CA LYS A 507 46.51 -16.40 -21.66
C LYS A 507 45.62 -16.09 -20.47
N ASP A 508 46.15 -16.00 -19.25
CA ASP A 508 45.37 -15.98 -18.04
C ASP A 508 45.69 -14.84 -17.05
N GLY A 509 46.48 -13.89 -17.50
CA GLY A 509 46.81 -12.69 -16.75
C GLY A 509 48.22 -12.67 -16.14
N ILE A 510 48.68 -11.52 -15.67
CA ILE A 510 50.00 -11.30 -15.06
C ILE A 510 49.90 -11.71 -13.58
N ASP A 511 50.88 -12.54 -13.14
CA ASP A 511 51.10 -12.78 -11.72
C ASP A 511 51.92 -11.66 -11.10
N ILE A 512 51.22 -10.66 -10.55
CA ILE A 512 51.85 -9.47 -9.95
C ILE A 512 52.76 -9.86 -8.78
N ARG A 513 52.39 -10.85 -8.00
CA ARG A 513 53.13 -11.27 -6.81
C ARG A 513 54.48 -11.89 -7.17
N ASP A 514 54.49 -12.81 -8.12
CA ASP A 514 55.72 -13.44 -8.54
C ASP A 514 56.58 -12.53 -9.45
N THR A 515 55.97 -11.68 -10.24
CA THR A 515 56.66 -10.61 -10.99
C THR A 515 57.37 -9.66 -10.04
N LEU A 516 56.74 -9.22 -8.94
CA LEU A 516 57.39 -8.41 -7.92
C LEU A 516 58.45 -9.15 -7.12
N ARG A 517 58.26 -10.43 -6.82
CA ARG A 517 59.21 -11.26 -6.08
C ARG A 517 60.52 -11.43 -6.86
N HIS A 518 60.43 -11.52 -8.20
CA HIS A 518 61.54 -11.71 -9.09
C HIS A 518 61.89 -10.44 -9.94
N TRP A 519 61.57 -9.25 -9.42
CA TRP A 519 61.75 -7.97 -10.13
C TRP A 519 63.17 -7.74 -10.65
N TYR A 520 64.17 -8.31 -9.97
CA TYR A 520 65.59 -8.22 -10.36
C TYR A 520 65.89 -8.96 -11.68
N GLU A 521 65.08 -9.90 -12.07
CA GLU A 521 65.20 -10.62 -13.35
C GLU A 521 64.68 -9.80 -14.53
N LYS A 522 63.98 -8.68 -14.28
CA LYS A 522 63.33 -7.84 -15.30
C LYS A 522 62.40 -8.61 -16.24
N GLN A 523 61.76 -9.66 -15.75
CA GLN A 523 60.81 -10.50 -16.49
C GLN A 523 59.42 -10.45 -15.86
N ILE A 524 58.40 -10.54 -16.73
CA ILE A 524 57.02 -10.64 -16.31
C ILE A 524 56.67 -12.11 -16.12
N TYR A 525 56.04 -12.42 -14.99
CA TYR A 525 55.51 -13.74 -14.73
C TYR A 525 54.01 -13.77 -15.03
N VAL A 526 53.58 -14.82 -15.73
CA VAL A 526 52.18 -15.03 -16.13
C VAL A 526 51.63 -16.28 -15.48
N LYS A 527 50.37 -16.23 -15.11
CA LYS A 527 49.66 -17.36 -14.58
C LYS A 527 49.11 -18.18 -15.74
N VAL A 528 49.49 -19.41 -15.82
CA VAL A 528 49.01 -20.37 -16.83
C VAL A 528 48.12 -21.37 -16.12
N VAL A 529 46.86 -21.39 -16.47
CA VAL A 529 45.86 -22.38 -15.98
C VAL A 529 45.81 -23.50 -17.03
N PRO A 530 46.32 -24.69 -16.72
CA PRO A 530 46.18 -25.79 -17.65
C PRO A 530 44.70 -26.15 -17.84
N PRO A 531 44.26 -26.57 -19.03
CA PRO A 531 42.91 -27.02 -19.24
C PRO A 531 42.57 -28.12 -18.23
N SER A 532 41.49 -27.97 -17.48
CA SER A 532 41.09 -28.95 -16.48
C SER A 532 40.82 -30.31 -17.15
N ARG A 533 41.61 -31.33 -16.82
CA ARG A 533 41.45 -32.69 -17.34
C ARG A 533 40.41 -33.52 -16.56
N GLY A 534 39.51 -32.92 -15.81
CA GLY A 534 38.46 -33.57 -15.06
C GLY A 534 37.09 -33.37 -15.68
N THR A 535 36.31 -34.42 -15.82
CA THR A 535 34.87 -34.33 -16.13
C THR A 535 34.14 -34.27 -14.80
N LEU A 536 33.66 -33.08 -14.44
CA LEU A 536 32.67 -32.88 -13.38
C LEU A 536 31.34 -33.43 -13.90
N ASP A 537 30.83 -34.46 -13.26
CA ASP A 537 29.57 -35.13 -13.60
C ASP A 537 28.59 -35.18 -12.42
N ALA A 538 29.02 -34.76 -11.23
CA ALA A 538 28.17 -34.72 -10.04
C ALA A 538 28.30 -33.37 -9.29
N CYS A 539 27.18 -32.91 -8.81
CA CYS A 539 27.07 -31.73 -7.93
C CYS A 539 26.15 -32.06 -6.75
N VAL A 540 26.53 -31.63 -5.56
CA VAL A 540 25.67 -31.66 -4.36
C VAL A 540 25.48 -30.24 -3.90
N MET A 541 24.22 -29.81 -3.76
CA MET A 541 23.84 -28.49 -3.25
C MET A 541 23.17 -28.67 -1.90
N LEU A 542 23.74 -28.08 -0.86
CA LEU A 542 23.21 -28.06 0.50
C LEU A 542 22.81 -26.63 0.86
N PHE A 543 21.53 -26.38 0.74
CA PHE A 543 20.98 -25.04 1.03
C PHE A 543 20.79 -24.81 2.52
N ASP A 544 20.46 -25.91 3.24
CA ASP A 544 20.32 -25.93 4.68
C ASP A 544 21.20 -27.02 5.26
N SER A 545 22.09 -26.65 6.20
CA SER A 545 23.03 -27.57 6.81
C SER A 545 23.48 -27.02 8.18
N PRO A 546 23.28 -27.76 9.27
CA PRO A 546 22.68 -29.11 9.36
C PRO A 546 21.18 -29.11 9.08
N ALA A 547 20.72 -30.07 8.28
CA ALA A 547 19.30 -30.21 7.95
C ALA A 547 18.58 -31.07 8.99
N ASP A 548 17.44 -30.56 9.52
CA ASP A 548 16.58 -31.35 10.41
C ASP A 548 15.70 -32.31 9.58
N PRO A 549 15.77 -33.62 9.77
CA PRO A 549 14.94 -34.57 9.03
C PRO A 549 13.43 -34.41 9.22
N ARG A 550 12.99 -33.69 10.27
CA ARG A 550 11.56 -33.37 10.53
C ARG A 550 11.05 -32.28 9.63
N ASP A 551 11.92 -31.34 9.27
CA ASP A 551 11.58 -30.23 8.37
C ASP A 551 11.58 -30.67 6.91
N TYR A 552 12.32 -31.78 6.59
CA TYR A 552 12.48 -32.32 5.25
C TYR A 552 12.01 -33.79 5.15
N PRO A 553 10.68 -34.03 5.30
CA PRO A 553 10.13 -35.38 5.26
C PRO A 553 10.05 -35.96 3.85
N TRP A 554 9.96 -35.10 2.80
CA TRP A 554 9.87 -35.58 1.43
C TRP A 554 11.26 -35.82 0.84
N ARG A 555 11.47 -37.07 0.46
CA ARG A 555 12.74 -37.56 -0.06
C ARG A 555 12.46 -38.40 -1.29
N THR A 556 13.12 -38.09 -2.39
CA THR A 556 12.85 -38.76 -3.66
C THR A 556 14.08 -38.74 -4.57
N THR A 557 14.08 -39.63 -5.54
CA THR A 557 15.06 -39.68 -6.63
C THR A 557 14.28 -39.60 -7.93
N TRP A 558 14.49 -38.50 -8.70
CA TRP A 558 13.87 -38.30 -9.99
C TRP A 558 14.84 -38.62 -11.11
N PHE A 559 14.34 -39.28 -12.13
CA PHE A 559 15.09 -39.60 -13.34
C PHE A 559 14.82 -38.50 -14.36
N ALA A 560 15.87 -38.14 -15.12
CA ALA A 560 15.74 -37.20 -16.22
C ALA A 560 14.79 -37.71 -17.31
N GLU A 561 13.88 -36.90 -17.75
CA GLU A 561 13.01 -37.18 -18.89
C GLU A 561 13.76 -36.97 -20.24
N HIS A 562 14.77 -36.08 -20.24
CA HIS A 562 15.57 -35.73 -21.40
C HIS A 562 17.06 -35.83 -21.13
N GLN A 563 17.86 -35.97 -22.21
CA GLN A 563 19.33 -36.11 -22.13
C GLN A 563 20.04 -34.86 -21.62
N GLN A 564 19.38 -33.74 -21.62
CA GLN A 564 19.90 -32.43 -21.14
C GLN A 564 19.64 -32.19 -19.67
N GLU A 565 18.82 -33.00 -19.04
CA GLU A 565 18.49 -32.93 -17.64
C GLU A 565 19.42 -33.83 -16.80
N SER A 566 19.49 -33.54 -15.51
CA SER A 566 20.21 -34.35 -14.54
C SER A 566 19.33 -35.40 -13.88
N THR A 567 19.90 -36.55 -13.52
CA THR A 567 19.28 -37.40 -12.51
C THR A 567 19.38 -36.68 -11.16
N LEU A 568 18.29 -36.52 -10.47
CA LEU A 568 18.13 -35.65 -9.30
C LEU A 568 17.74 -36.51 -8.08
N ALA A 569 18.51 -36.46 -6.99
CA ALA A 569 18.05 -36.92 -5.69
C ALA A 569 17.98 -35.75 -4.72
N LEU A 570 16.90 -35.67 -3.97
CA LEU A 570 16.63 -34.47 -3.14
C LEU A 570 15.97 -34.84 -1.80
N TYR A 571 16.13 -33.92 -0.84
CA TYR A 571 15.26 -33.86 0.32
C TYR A 571 14.66 -32.46 0.43
N ALA A 572 13.35 -32.40 0.71
CA ALA A 572 12.59 -31.18 0.69
C ALA A 572 11.42 -31.21 1.68
N THR A 573 10.76 -30.07 1.87
CA THR A 573 9.56 -29.97 2.69
C THR A 573 8.41 -30.75 2.06
N ASN A 574 7.38 -31.07 2.85
CA ASN A 574 6.24 -31.83 2.33
C ASN A 574 5.39 -30.95 1.38
N PHE A 575 5.43 -31.25 0.08
CA PHE A 575 4.68 -30.52 -0.95
C PHE A 575 3.16 -30.61 -0.79
N GLN A 576 2.63 -31.63 -0.11
CA GLN A 576 1.19 -31.78 0.12
C GLN A 576 0.63 -30.85 1.19
N GLU A 577 1.50 -30.26 2.00
CA GLU A 577 1.10 -29.25 2.99
C GLU A 577 0.87 -27.87 2.35
N GLU A 578 1.50 -27.62 1.22
CA GLU A 578 1.44 -26.36 0.46
C GLU A 578 0.88 -26.59 -0.95
N LEU A 579 -0.41 -26.86 -1.04
CA LEU A 579 -1.09 -26.95 -2.33
C LEU A 579 -1.42 -25.52 -2.79
N VAL A 580 -0.92 -25.16 -3.96
CA VAL A 580 -1.14 -23.84 -4.59
C VAL A 580 -2.19 -23.88 -5.69
N GLY A 581 -2.57 -25.09 -6.11
CA GLY A 581 -3.60 -25.33 -7.11
C GLY A 581 -4.00 -26.82 -7.17
N PRO A 582 -5.02 -27.18 -7.97
CA PRO A 582 -5.47 -28.56 -8.11
C PRO A 582 -4.35 -29.41 -8.74
N GLY A 583 -3.81 -30.32 -7.95
CA GLY A 583 -2.68 -31.16 -8.34
C GLY A 583 -1.33 -30.44 -8.40
N ILE A 584 -1.18 -29.28 -7.76
CA ILE A 584 0.05 -28.50 -7.72
C ILE A 584 0.41 -28.24 -6.26
N GLY A 585 1.54 -28.80 -5.83
CA GLY A 585 2.10 -28.59 -4.49
C GLY A 585 3.42 -27.82 -4.57
N MET A 586 3.70 -26.99 -3.58
CA MET A 586 4.95 -26.26 -3.46
C MET A 586 5.84 -26.94 -2.40
N SER A 587 7.13 -27.07 -2.68
CA SER A 587 8.11 -27.61 -1.76
C SER A 587 9.37 -26.75 -1.78
N ILE A 588 10.18 -26.87 -0.71
CA ILE A 588 11.44 -26.15 -0.58
C ILE A 588 12.58 -27.16 -0.42
N TYR A 589 13.55 -27.13 -1.32
CA TYR A 589 14.74 -27.95 -1.21
C TYR A 589 15.57 -27.59 0.03
N GLY A 590 15.87 -28.57 0.88
CA GLY A 590 16.92 -28.48 1.88
C GLY A 590 18.28 -28.85 1.28
N GLY A 591 18.28 -29.81 0.34
CA GLY A 591 19.48 -30.22 -0.41
C GLY A 591 19.12 -31.12 -1.59
N ALA A 592 20.00 -31.12 -2.59
CA ALA A 592 19.85 -31.90 -3.80
C ALA A 592 21.19 -32.36 -4.36
N MET A 593 21.20 -33.53 -4.99
CA MET A 593 22.31 -34.11 -5.74
C MET A 593 21.91 -34.18 -7.22
N PHE A 594 22.80 -33.75 -8.10
CA PHE A 594 22.64 -33.77 -9.55
C PHE A 594 23.71 -34.64 -10.17
N LEU A 595 23.30 -35.55 -11.06
CA LEU A 595 24.19 -36.34 -11.91
C LEU A 595 23.96 -36.01 -13.37
N PHE A 596 25.00 -35.51 -14.04
CA PHE A 596 24.96 -35.16 -15.46
C PHE A 596 26.22 -35.64 -16.20
N PRO A 597 26.08 -36.31 -17.36
CA PRO A 597 24.84 -36.68 -18.03
C PRO A 597 23.97 -37.63 -17.21
N PRO A 598 22.65 -37.72 -17.49
CA PRO A 598 21.73 -38.49 -16.69
C PRO A 598 22.12 -39.99 -16.62
N VAL A 599 22.02 -40.53 -15.46
CA VAL A 599 22.31 -41.98 -15.19
C VAL A 599 21.13 -42.55 -14.42
N ALA A 600 20.63 -43.70 -14.85
CA ALA A 600 19.65 -44.46 -14.08
C ALA A 600 20.32 -45.06 -12.82
N ILE A 601 19.89 -44.61 -11.65
CA ILE A 601 20.37 -45.07 -10.35
C ILE A 601 19.20 -45.57 -9.53
N PRO A 602 19.39 -46.47 -8.56
CA PRO A 602 18.36 -46.81 -7.58
C PRO A 602 17.98 -45.59 -6.75
N ASP A 603 16.79 -45.63 -6.15
CA ASP A 603 16.41 -44.56 -5.22
C ASP A 603 17.44 -44.42 -4.09
N VAL A 604 18.04 -43.24 -4.02
CA VAL A 604 19.14 -42.94 -3.08
C VAL A 604 18.71 -43.13 -1.62
N TRP A 605 17.45 -42.92 -1.33
CA TRP A 605 16.93 -42.93 0.03
C TRP A 605 16.65 -44.33 0.58
N SER A 606 16.43 -45.29 -0.31
CA SER A 606 16.20 -46.70 -0.01
C SER A 606 17.38 -47.61 -0.37
N ASP A 607 18.50 -47.09 -0.86
CA ASP A 607 19.66 -47.87 -1.30
C ASP A 607 20.44 -48.43 -0.09
N PRO A 608 20.45 -49.75 0.13
CA PRO A 608 21.16 -50.36 1.26
C PRO A 608 22.68 -50.12 1.26
N ARG A 609 23.27 -49.85 0.09
CA ARG A 609 24.71 -49.56 -0.05
C ARG A 609 25.11 -48.24 0.61
N LEU A 610 24.14 -47.36 0.93
CA LEU A 610 24.34 -46.06 1.56
C LEU A 610 23.91 -46.02 3.04
N ASP A 611 23.51 -47.15 3.65
CA ASP A 611 22.98 -47.22 5.03
C ASP A 611 24.01 -46.88 6.12
N TYR A 612 25.27 -46.70 5.74
CA TYR A 612 26.32 -46.25 6.64
C TYR A 612 26.35 -44.73 6.86
N THR A 613 25.45 -44.00 6.24
CA THR A 613 25.31 -42.54 6.37
C THR A 613 24.29 -42.18 7.46
N GLU A 614 24.60 -41.18 8.27
CA GLU A 614 23.80 -40.84 9.44
C GLU A 614 22.89 -39.57 9.17
N THR A 615 23.31 -38.68 8.27
CA THR A 615 22.59 -37.45 7.98
C THR A 615 22.12 -37.41 6.54
N LEU A 616 21.14 -36.49 6.26
CA LEU A 616 20.58 -36.27 4.91
C LEU A 616 21.67 -35.80 3.94
N GLU A 617 22.55 -34.93 4.39
CA GLU A 617 23.67 -34.39 3.62
C GLU A 617 24.69 -35.49 3.29
N GLU A 618 25.03 -36.32 4.30
CA GLU A 618 25.97 -37.44 4.10
C GLU A 618 25.43 -38.43 3.06
N ARG A 619 24.13 -38.68 3.06
CA ARG A 619 23.49 -39.55 2.09
C ARG A 619 23.58 -39.05 0.67
N LEU A 620 23.32 -37.76 0.45
CA LEU A 620 23.52 -37.13 -0.88
C LEU A 620 24.98 -37.11 -1.32
N ILE A 621 25.90 -36.77 -0.42
CA ILE A 621 27.34 -36.77 -0.71
C ILE A 621 27.82 -38.19 -1.03
N ALA A 622 27.39 -39.21 -0.26
CA ALA A 622 27.74 -40.60 -0.50
C ALA A 622 27.20 -41.08 -1.85
N ALA A 623 25.96 -40.78 -2.17
CA ALA A 623 25.34 -41.09 -3.45
C ALA A 623 26.09 -40.45 -4.63
N ALA A 624 26.43 -39.18 -4.53
CA ALA A 624 27.23 -38.49 -5.52
C ALA A 624 28.60 -39.15 -5.70
N CYS A 625 29.27 -39.49 -4.58
CA CYS A 625 30.55 -40.18 -4.61
C CYS A 625 30.48 -41.58 -5.24
N PHE A 626 29.39 -42.29 -4.99
CA PHE A 626 29.20 -43.67 -5.46
C PHE A 626 28.87 -43.72 -6.96
N HIS A 627 27.99 -42.85 -7.44
CA HIS A 627 27.46 -42.90 -8.80
C HIS A 627 28.22 -42.02 -9.81
N SER A 628 29.01 -41.06 -9.35
CA SER A 628 29.85 -40.23 -10.21
C SER A 628 30.96 -41.03 -10.85
N ARG A 629 31.26 -40.76 -12.12
CA ARG A 629 32.42 -41.28 -12.83
C ARG A 629 33.66 -40.41 -12.62
N GLY A 630 33.46 -39.11 -12.48
CA GLY A 630 34.49 -38.11 -12.25
C GLY A 630 35.17 -38.27 -10.88
N ARG A 631 36.38 -37.80 -10.74
CA ARG A 631 37.11 -37.79 -9.47
C ARG A 631 36.66 -36.65 -8.57
N GLU A 632 36.35 -35.54 -9.17
CA GLU A 632 35.94 -34.31 -8.52
C GLU A 632 34.41 -34.24 -8.46
N ILE A 633 33.86 -33.79 -7.31
CA ILE A 633 32.44 -33.54 -7.08
C ILE A 633 32.28 -32.10 -6.61
N ALA A 634 31.47 -31.34 -7.27
CA ALA A 634 31.13 -29.99 -6.82
C ALA A 634 30.22 -30.06 -5.58
N LEU A 635 30.59 -29.35 -4.52
CA LEU A 635 29.79 -29.22 -3.31
C LEU A 635 29.47 -27.75 -3.06
N VAL A 636 28.20 -27.40 -3.17
CA VAL A 636 27.70 -26.04 -2.80
C VAL A 636 27.20 -26.14 -1.37
N SER A 637 27.75 -25.34 -0.47
CA SER A 637 27.32 -25.27 0.94
C SER A 637 27.74 -23.92 1.57
N SER A 638 27.09 -23.58 2.69
CA SER A 638 27.40 -22.34 3.42
C SER A 638 28.79 -22.38 4.02
N LEU A 639 29.19 -23.54 4.55
CA LEU A 639 30.49 -23.77 5.18
C LEU A 639 31.31 -24.78 4.39
N PRO A 640 32.65 -24.71 4.41
CA PRO A 640 33.50 -25.68 3.79
C PRO A 640 33.24 -27.10 4.35
N PRO A 641 33.41 -28.17 3.54
CA PRO A 641 33.18 -29.53 3.98
C PRO A 641 34.05 -29.88 5.19
N GLY A 642 33.40 -30.40 6.22
CA GLY A 642 34.06 -30.87 7.45
C GLY A 642 34.90 -32.13 7.22
N GLY A 643 35.64 -32.56 8.28
CA GLY A 643 36.49 -33.75 8.25
C GLY A 643 35.70 -35.03 7.95
N GLY A 644 34.44 -35.14 8.38
CA GLY A 644 33.53 -36.26 8.10
C GLY A 644 33.25 -36.43 6.62
N TRP A 645 32.78 -35.39 5.97
CA TRP A 645 32.44 -35.40 4.54
C TRP A 645 33.66 -35.61 3.65
N ARG A 646 34.83 -35.05 4.02
CA ARG A 646 36.08 -35.29 3.31
C ARG A 646 36.55 -36.75 3.45
N ARG A 647 36.38 -37.39 4.61
CA ARG A 647 36.67 -38.82 4.79
C ARG A 647 35.73 -39.69 3.98
N LEU A 648 34.44 -39.34 3.95
CA LEU A 648 33.42 -40.00 3.14
C LEU A 648 33.82 -39.99 1.65
N ALA A 649 34.17 -38.84 1.10
CA ALA A 649 34.59 -38.70 -0.29
C ALA A 649 35.87 -39.52 -0.57
N ARG A 650 36.87 -39.50 0.32
CA ARG A 650 38.12 -40.28 0.17
C ARG A 650 37.88 -41.80 0.17
N ARG A 651 36.89 -42.30 0.94
CA ARG A 651 36.47 -43.69 0.93
C ARG A 651 36.11 -44.18 -0.48
N HIS A 652 35.49 -43.26 -1.26
CA HIS A 652 35.13 -43.51 -2.66
C HIS A 652 36.20 -43.05 -3.66
N LYS A 653 37.40 -42.67 -3.22
CA LYS A 653 38.49 -42.11 -4.04
C LYS A 653 38.10 -40.85 -4.78
N LYS A 654 37.18 -40.04 -4.17
CA LYS A 654 36.68 -38.79 -4.70
C LYS A 654 37.23 -37.59 -3.91
N GLN A 655 37.09 -36.38 -4.53
CA GLN A 655 37.48 -35.12 -3.94
C GLN A 655 36.29 -34.15 -4.02
N LEU A 656 35.96 -33.50 -2.90
CA LEU A 656 34.93 -32.46 -2.87
C LEU A 656 35.54 -31.10 -3.21
N ILE A 657 35.00 -30.45 -4.21
CA ILE A 657 35.36 -29.10 -4.59
C ILE A 657 34.30 -28.15 -4.03
N HIS A 658 34.67 -27.38 -3.04
CA HIS A 658 33.74 -26.49 -2.35
C HIS A 658 33.49 -25.22 -3.14
N VAL A 659 32.24 -24.96 -3.48
CA VAL A 659 31.73 -23.71 -4.03
C VAL A 659 30.90 -23.04 -2.94
N PRO A 660 31.32 -21.90 -2.39
CA PRO A 660 30.58 -21.26 -1.31
C PRO A 660 29.19 -20.81 -1.78
N LEU A 661 28.14 -21.15 -1.01
CA LEU A 661 26.77 -20.74 -1.29
C LEU A 661 26.64 -19.21 -1.36
N GLY A 662 27.37 -18.48 -0.51
CA GLY A 662 27.42 -17.01 -0.51
C GLY A 662 28.05 -16.37 -1.77
N SER A 663 28.60 -17.19 -2.69
CA SER A 663 29.06 -16.68 -3.99
C SER A 663 27.91 -16.41 -4.99
N PHE A 664 26.68 -16.81 -4.64
CA PHE A 664 25.46 -16.56 -5.40
C PHE A 664 24.57 -15.57 -4.65
N SER A 665 23.72 -14.84 -5.37
CA SER A 665 22.80 -13.90 -4.71
C SER A 665 21.73 -14.67 -3.92
N ASP A 666 21.32 -14.15 -2.76
CA ASP A 666 20.26 -14.74 -1.93
C ASP A 666 18.95 -14.95 -2.71
N GLU A 667 18.62 -14.02 -3.63
CA GLU A 667 17.45 -14.15 -4.49
C GLU A 667 17.52 -15.38 -5.40
N GLN A 668 18.68 -15.59 -6.04
CA GLN A 668 18.88 -16.75 -6.91
C GLN A 668 18.78 -18.05 -6.12
N VAL A 669 19.38 -18.10 -4.93
CA VAL A 669 19.34 -19.27 -4.06
C VAL A 669 17.90 -19.57 -3.62
N GLN A 670 17.13 -18.57 -3.26
CA GLN A 670 15.73 -18.77 -2.83
C GLN A 670 14.82 -19.23 -3.97
N GLN A 671 14.98 -18.63 -5.17
CA GLN A 671 14.24 -19.07 -6.37
C GLN A 671 14.55 -20.51 -6.77
N LEU A 672 15.79 -20.96 -6.53
CA LEU A 672 16.19 -22.34 -6.80
C LEU A 672 15.67 -23.33 -5.76
N ARG A 673 15.52 -22.88 -4.52
CA ARG A 673 14.99 -23.74 -3.44
C ARG A 673 13.51 -24.04 -3.59
N MET A 674 12.73 -23.14 -4.18
CA MET A 674 11.31 -23.33 -4.45
C MET A 674 11.10 -24.21 -5.65
N VAL A 675 10.32 -25.27 -5.48
CA VAL A 675 9.96 -26.20 -6.55
C VAL A 675 8.48 -26.54 -6.46
N HIS A 676 7.84 -26.60 -7.62
CA HIS A 676 6.46 -27.03 -7.72
C HIS A 676 6.40 -28.48 -8.20
N VAL A 677 5.67 -29.28 -7.44
CA VAL A 677 5.42 -30.69 -7.74
C VAL A 677 4.04 -30.81 -8.36
N LEU A 678 3.98 -31.38 -9.54
CA LEU A 678 2.75 -31.55 -10.31
C LEU A 678 2.24 -32.98 -10.20
N ASN A 679 0.94 -33.15 -10.03
CA ASN A 679 0.28 -34.46 -9.95
C ASN A 679 -0.04 -35.03 -11.34
N GLY A 680 0.97 -35.17 -12.18
CA GLY A 680 0.87 -35.67 -13.54
C GLY A 680 1.21 -34.64 -14.62
N SER A 681 1.57 -35.14 -15.78
CA SER A 681 1.96 -34.28 -16.90
C SER A 681 0.81 -33.44 -17.46
N GLU A 682 -0.42 -33.86 -17.28
CA GLU A 682 -1.62 -33.10 -17.65
C GLU A 682 -1.76 -31.78 -16.86
N VAL A 683 -1.25 -31.75 -15.62
CA VAL A 683 -1.27 -30.53 -14.79
C VAL A 683 -0.39 -29.42 -15.37
N ARG A 684 0.62 -29.78 -16.19
CA ARG A 684 1.53 -28.81 -16.84
C ARG A 684 0.77 -27.81 -17.70
N SER A 685 -0.37 -28.20 -18.30
CA SER A 685 -1.15 -27.36 -19.22
C SER A 685 -1.75 -26.11 -18.54
N TYR A 686 -2.09 -26.18 -17.26
CA TYR A 686 -2.68 -25.10 -16.51
C TYR A 686 -1.82 -24.63 -15.30
N ALA A 687 -0.72 -25.33 -15.01
CA ALA A 687 0.13 -25.02 -13.86
C ALA A 687 0.64 -23.58 -13.87
N GLU A 688 0.91 -23.01 -15.04
CA GLU A 688 1.38 -21.66 -15.21
C GLU A 688 0.42 -20.61 -14.61
N GLU A 689 -0.90 -20.84 -14.69
CA GLU A 689 -1.91 -19.94 -14.14
C GLU A 689 -1.83 -19.82 -12.62
N PHE A 690 -1.44 -20.91 -11.96
CA PHE A 690 -1.30 -20.97 -10.50
C PHE A 690 0.11 -20.59 -10.03
N ILE A 691 1.16 -21.06 -10.69
CA ILE A 691 2.56 -20.88 -10.28
C ILE A 691 3.05 -19.43 -10.52
N ARG A 692 2.65 -18.77 -11.59
CA ARG A 692 3.03 -17.35 -11.84
C ARG A 692 2.42 -16.37 -10.87
N LYS A 693 1.36 -16.75 -10.20
CA LYS A 693 0.60 -15.92 -9.27
C LYS A 693 0.92 -16.21 -7.81
N SER A 694 1.68 -17.27 -7.52
CA SER A 694 2.09 -17.68 -6.17
C SER A 694 3.33 -16.96 -5.64
#